data_36f606a429ae3c5805238c468d1db608
#
_entry.id   36f606a429ae3c5805238c468d1db608
#
_cell.length_a   1.000
_cell.length_b   1.000
_cell.length_c   1.000
_cell.angle_alpha   90.00
_cell.angle_beta   90.00
_cell.angle_gamma   90.00
#
_symmetry.space_group_name_H-M   'P 1'
#
loop_
_entity.id
_entity.type
_entity.pdbx_description
1 polymer ?
#
loop_
_entity_poly.entity_id
_entity_poly.type
_entity_poly.pdbx_seq_one_letter_code
_entity_poly.pdbx_strand_id
1 'polypeptide(L)'
;MIGIQFGLSLVFFVLFIGYFLTTDTRKRMRLSVVLTMALVGLCLSSLLAKDESGAWKIKIKPGLDLRGGTQFLLELAGTTTQSTLDQAVEVIRKRVDSVGVAEPVIQPVGGNRIIVQIPGVSEGDKASYRRQLERVAKLEFTLVHEKSDELVGQAKGKTPQVPIEYQVLKLRDRKPNGEVVETPIVVKRRTEISGKSVANAFRSVDQLGRSVVIIEFNPDGRQKFGHLTEQNIGRRLAVILDGEVYSAPVIRSAIYGSCEISGGSMSAVEAEELASVLKNPLENPVSIVDERGVDPSLGASSVQTGFRAGWMSLLAVSLFVLIYYRWLGLVAVGGLCINILVLLGLLAQFGFTLTLPGLAGLILTIGIGVDANVLVFERIREELAHHRTGLEAVSSGFQRAFSSILDANVTTVIAAAILFWQGSGPVQGFATVLCLGIFSSLFAALVVSRTGAEWLAEHGGKARFHMMKFLEGTKINFLSLRTPAFALSGLLLVAGVVAVGIKGEKVLGVDFTGGDLVTFSFKNKVDDGKIRSALGNMAEVVQYQRSPVGGEEVLSLRTGFGSGEIAGSKLAEIFPDAGFRQLQLDKVAGVVGAELKQKALTALILGIIAIFLYTTWRFETAFAVGAIVALLHDVLISLGIFALLGRELSLPMVGAILAVAGYSINDTIVIFDRIREYFRGGVSGDRAGVMNTAINQTLSRTLLTSGTTFLAVLVLFLFGGRVINDFALILLIGIVVGTYSSIFIASPIVLLFGKTKS
;
A
#
# COMPACT_ATOMS: atom_id res chain seq x y z
N MET A 1 -14.82 -26.67 -7.69
CA MET A 1 -15.11 -25.48 -6.86
C MET A 1 -15.48 -24.23 -7.68
N ILE A 2 -14.72 -23.87 -8.72
CA ILE A 2 -14.94 -22.66 -9.55
C ILE A 2 -16.35 -22.60 -10.19
N GLY A 3 -16.87 -23.72 -10.70
CA GLY A 3 -18.22 -23.76 -11.31
C GLY A 3 -19.37 -23.51 -10.33
N ILE A 4 -19.23 -23.97 -9.07
CA ILE A 4 -20.26 -23.76 -8.03
C ILE A 4 -20.26 -22.28 -7.59
N GLN A 5 -19.09 -21.68 -7.45
CA GLN A 5 -18.97 -20.27 -7.08
C GLN A 5 -19.52 -19.35 -8.18
N PHE A 6 -19.24 -19.67 -9.45
CA PHE A 6 -19.80 -18.93 -10.59
C PHE A 6 -21.33 -19.04 -10.63
N GLY A 7 -21.88 -20.24 -10.44
CA GLY A 7 -23.33 -20.44 -10.35
C GLY A 7 -23.98 -19.66 -9.22
N LEU A 8 -23.38 -19.66 -8.01
CA LEU A 8 -23.86 -18.89 -6.87
C LEU A 8 -23.80 -17.37 -7.11
N SER A 9 -22.73 -16.89 -7.76
CA SER A 9 -22.60 -15.47 -8.11
C SER A 9 -23.66 -15.04 -9.13
N LEU A 10 -23.98 -15.88 -10.11
CA LEU A 10 -25.03 -15.61 -11.10
C LEU A 10 -26.42 -15.57 -10.44
N VAL A 11 -26.71 -16.53 -9.57
CA VAL A 11 -27.96 -16.54 -8.79
C VAL A 11 -28.08 -15.30 -7.92
N PHE A 12 -27.01 -14.92 -7.22
CA PHE A 12 -26.97 -13.69 -6.43
C PHE A 12 -27.25 -12.45 -7.29
N PHE A 13 -26.67 -12.34 -8.46
CA PHE A 13 -26.86 -11.21 -9.37
C PHE A 13 -28.32 -11.12 -9.86
N VAL A 14 -28.92 -12.24 -10.22
CA VAL A 14 -30.33 -12.31 -10.63
C VAL A 14 -31.27 -11.91 -9.48
N LEU A 15 -30.99 -12.42 -8.26
CA LEU A 15 -31.77 -12.05 -7.07
C LEU A 15 -31.60 -10.57 -6.72
N PHE A 16 -30.41 -10.00 -6.89
CA PHE A 16 -30.11 -8.59 -6.65
C PHE A 16 -30.88 -7.67 -7.61
N ILE A 17 -30.89 -8.00 -8.90
CA ILE A 17 -31.71 -7.27 -9.88
C ILE A 17 -33.21 -7.40 -9.52
N GLY A 18 -33.68 -8.62 -9.20
CA GLY A 18 -35.06 -8.88 -8.78
C GLY A 18 -35.50 -8.05 -7.57
N TYR A 19 -34.57 -7.81 -6.61
CA TYR A 19 -34.82 -6.97 -5.44
C TYR A 19 -35.19 -5.53 -5.82
N PHE A 20 -34.46 -4.91 -6.76
CA PHE A 20 -34.74 -3.53 -7.19
C PHE A 20 -35.97 -3.41 -8.08
N LEU A 21 -36.33 -4.44 -8.83
CA LEU A 21 -37.51 -4.48 -9.68
C LEU A 21 -38.81 -4.75 -8.89
N THR A 22 -38.70 -5.29 -7.67
CA THR A 22 -39.89 -5.66 -6.86
C THR A 22 -40.51 -4.45 -6.17
N THR A 23 -41.74 -4.12 -6.49
CA THR A 23 -42.51 -3.00 -5.91
C THR A 23 -43.25 -3.39 -4.63
N ASP A 24 -43.62 -4.66 -4.47
CA ASP A 24 -44.30 -5.19 -3.28
C ASP A 24 -43.35 -5.26 -2.09
N THR A 25 -43.62 -4.52 -1.03
CA THR A 25 -42.76 -4.41 0.17
C THR A 25 -42.51 -5.79 0.84
N ARG A 26 -43.53 -6.63 0.96
CA ARG A 26 -43.38 -7.94 1.63
C ARG A 26 -42.52 -8.91 0.81
N LYS A 27 -42.73 -8.94 -0.53
CA LYS A 27 -41.88 -9.75 -1.43
C LYS A 27 -40.45 -9.24 -1.42
N ARG A 28 -40.24 -7.93 -1.45
CA ARG A 28 -38.94 -7.29 -1.39
C ARG A 28 -38.20 -7.63 -0.07
N MET A 29 -38.88 -7.57 1.08
CA MET A 29 -38.30 -7.95 2.37
C MET A 29 -37.85 -9.43 2.39
N ARG A 30 -38.70 -10.36 1.90
CA ARG A 30 -38.33 -11.79 1.81
C ARG A 30 -37.09 -11.98 0.90
N LEU A 31 -37.10 -11.34 -0.25
CA LEU A 31 -36.04 -11.41 -1.23
C LEU A 31 -34.71 -10.85 -0.66
N SER A 32 -34.76 -9.74 0.10
CA SER A 32 -33.59 -9.16 0.74
C SER A 32 -33.01 -10.06 1.83
N VAL A 33 -33.86 -10.73 2.62
CA VAL A 33 -33.39 -11.71 3.62
C VAL A 33 -32.65 -12.87 2.94
N VAL A 34 -33.23 -13.43 1.88
CA VAL A 34 -32.60 -14.51 1.10
C VAL A 34 -31.28 -14.04 0.49
N LEU A 35 -31.27 -12.84 -0.10
CA LEU A 35 -30.09 -12.23 -0.70
C LEU A 35 -28.98 -12.00 0.32
N THR A 36 -29.34 -11.46 1.49
CA THR A 36 -28.40 -11.23 2.60
C THR A 36 -27.82 -12.55 3.14
N MET A 37 -28.67 -13.56 3.36
CA MET A 37 -28.23 -14.87 3.80
C MET A 37 -27.30 -15.54 2.78
N ALA A 38 -27.64 -15.46 1.49
CA ALA A 38 -26.81 -16.00 0.42
C ALA A 38 -25.44 -15.31 0.35
N LEU A 39 -25.40 -13.97 0.45
CA LEU A 39 -24.15 -13.22 0.45
C LEU A 39 -23.30 -13.50 1.69
N VAL A 40 -23.92 -13.51 2.88
CA VAL A 40 -23.25 -13.85 4.14
C VAL A 40 -22.70 -15.28 4.08
N GLY A 41 -23.47 -16.24 3.59
CA GLY A 41 -23.01 -17.63 3.42
C GLY A 41 -21.82 -17.73 2.46
N LEU A 42 -21.87 -17.02 1.33
CA LEU A 42 -20.77 -16.97 0.36
C LEU A 42 -19.54 -16.32 0.96
N CYS A 43 -19.68 -15.21 1.68
CA CYS A 43 -18.57 -14.52 2.35
C CYS A 43 -17.95 -15.37 3.45
N LEU A 44 -18.76 -16.04 4.28
CA LEU A 44 -18.26 -16.94 5.32
C LEU A 44 -17.51 -18.13 4.72
N SER A 45 -18.03 -18.75 3.65
CA SER A 45 -17.37 -19.85 2.95
C SER A 45 -16.03 -19.45 2.31
N SER A 46 -15.91 -18.19 1.90
CA SER A 46 -14.67 -17.64 1.34
C SER A 46 -13.66 -17.25 2.43
N LEU A 47 -14.17 -16.75 3.57
CA LEU A 47 -13.37 -16.27 4.67
C LEU A 47 -12.77 -17.42 5.50
N LEU A 48 -13.51 -18.52 5.63
CA LEU A 48 -13.13 -19.66 6.46
C LEU A 48 -12.60 -20.81 5.60
N ALA A 49 -11.39 -21.26 5.88
CA ALA A 49 -10.81 -22.46 5.27
C ALA A 49 -10.34 -23.40 6.39
N LYS A 50 -10.36 -24.71 6.11
CA LYS A 50 -9.72 -25.68 6.99
C LYS A 50 -8.25 -25.78 6.58
N ASP A 51 -7.35 -25.76 7.57
CA ASP A 51 -5.94 -26.05 7.34
C ASP A 51 -5.70 -27.58 7.28
N GLU A 52 -4.47 -27.98 7.05
CA GLU A 52 -4.07 -29.41 6.98
C GLU A 52 -4.35 -30.18 8.27
N SER A 53 -4.44 -29.47 9.41
CA SER A 53 -4.80 -30.05 10.72
C SER A 53 -6.32 -30.15 10.94
N GLY A 54 -7.15 -29.63 10.01
CA GLY A 54 -8.60 -29.59 10.11
C GLY A 54 -9.14 -28.42 10.94
N ALA A 55 -8.28 -27.53 11.45
CA ALA A 55 -8.68 -26.34 12.18
C ALA A 55 -9.18 -25.23 11.25
N TRP A 56 -10.18 -24.48 11.69
CA TRP A 56 -10.69 -23.33 10.93
C TRP A 56 -9.72 -22.15 10.96
N LYS A 57 -9.32 -21.67 9.82
CA LYS A 57 -8.41 -20.54 9.63
C LYS A 57 -9.04 -19.45 8.76
N ILE A 58 -8.79 -18.20 9.10
CA ILE A 58 -9.22 -17.05 8.30
C ILE A 58 -8.30 -16.93 7.09
N LYS A 59 -8.88 -16.92 5.89
CA LYS A 59 -8.18 -16.92 4.59
C LYS A 59 -7.81 -15.52 4.09
N ILE A 60 -7.65 -14.53 4.96
CA ILE A 60 -7.17 -13.21 4.55
C ILE A 60 -5.64 -13.27 4.46
N LYS A 61 -5.10 -12.84 3.31
CA LYS A 61 -3.65 -12.74 3.11
C LYS A 61 -3.16 -11.42 3.71
N PRO A 62 -2.41 -11.43 4.83
CA PRO A 62 -1.78 -10.21 5.33
C PRO A 62 -0.61 -9.84 4.42
N GLY A 63 -0.46 -8.54 4.16
CA GLY A 63 0.67 -7.97 3.46
C GLY A 63 1.96 -8.07 4.28
N LEU A 64 3.07 -7.70 3.66
CA LEU A 64 4.39 -7.72 4.28
C LEU A 64 4.44 -6.85 5.55
N ASP A 65 3.78 -5.71 5.52
CA ASP A 65 3.69 -4.74 6.62
C ASP A 65 3.06 -5.35 7.89
N LEU A 66 2.23 -6.39 7.72
CA LEU A 66 1.52 -7.08 8.81
C LEU A 66 2.20 -8.39 9.24
N ARG A 67 2.85 -9.11 8.30
CA ARG A 67 3.59 -10.35 8.60
C ARG A 67 5.01 -10.11 9.05
N GLY A 68 5.58 -8.97 8.66
CA GLY A 68 7.02 -8.77 8.66
C GLY A 68 7.70 -9.52 7.52
N GLY A 69 8.93 -9.16 7.22
CA GLY A 69 9.73 -9.72 6.14
C GLY A 69 10.37 -8.64 5.27
N THR A 70 10.82 -9.02 4.07
CA THR A 70 11.51 -8.09 3.16
C THR A 70 10.89 -8.11 1.77
N GLN A 71 10.73 -6.94 1.17
CA GLN A 71 10.37 -6.73 -0.22
C GLN A 71 11.56 -6.16 -0.98
N PHE A 72 11.84 -6.73 -2.13
CA PHE A 72 12.81 -6.20 -3.09
C PHE A 72 12.08 -5.82 -4.38
N LEU A 73 12.37 -4.64 -4.89
CA LEU A 73 12.01 -4.25 -6.25
C LEU A 73 13.24 -4.39 -7.12
N LEU A 74 13.19 -5.35 -8.02
CA LEU A 74 14.26 -5.68 -8.93
C LEU A 74 14.02 -5.01 -10.27
N GLU A 75 15.08 -4.46 -10.88
CA GLU A 75 15.05 -3.90 -12.23
C GLU A 75 16.00 -4.69 -13.13
N LEU A 76 15.47 -5.21 -14.26
CA LEU A 76 16.27 -5.91 -15.26
C LEU A 76 16.96 -4.91 -16.17
N ALA A 77 18.24 -5.10 -16.40
CA ALA A 77 19.02 -4.28 -17.35
C ALA A 77 18.71 -4.67 -18.81
N GLY A 78 18.72 -3.67 -19.69
CA GLY A 78 18.57 -3.84 -21.13
C GLY A 78 17.14 -3.80 -21.64
N THR A 79 16.96 -4.09 -22.94
CA THR A 79 15.62 -4.16 -23.59
C THR A 79 14.91 -5.40 -23.12
N THR A 80 13.81 -5.21 -22.39
CA THR A 80 13.04 -6.30 -21.78
C THR A 80 11.78 -6.56 -22.59
N THR A 81 11.61 -7.80 -23.05
CA THR A 81 10.34 -8.29 -23.61
C THR A 81 9.52 -8.96 -22.51
N GLN A 82 8.22 -9.14 -22.73
CA GLN A 82 7.38 -9.86 -21.76
C GLN A 82 7.93 -11.27 -21.48
N SER A 83 8.44 -11.95 -22.51
CA SER A 83 9.04 -13.29 -22.38
C SER A 83 10.29 -13.30 -21.49
N THR A 84 11.17 -12.31 -21.62
CA THR A 84 12.38 -12.22 -20.78
C THR A 84 12.02 -11.89 -19.33
N LEU A 85 10.96 -11.11 -19.12
CA LEU A 85 10.44 -10.80 -17.80
C LEU A 85 9.86 -12.05 -17.12
N ASP A 86 9.04 -12.82 -17.84
CA ASP A 86 8.43 -14.05 -17.33
C ASP A 86 9.50 -15.11 -17.00
N GLN A 87 10.55 -15.23 -17.83
CA GLN A 87 11.71 -16.08 -17.54
C GLN A 87 12.46 -15.65 -16.28
N ALA A 88 12.70 -14.33 -16.11
CA ALA A 88 13.34 -13.81 -14.93
C ALA A 88 12.51 -14.08 -13.66
N VAL A 89 11.19 -13.92 -13.72
CA VAL A 89 10.27 -14.27 -12.63
C VAL A 89 10.41 -15.74 -12.24
N GLU A 90 10.46 -16.65 -13.22
CA GLU A 90 10.59 -18.09 -12.96
C GLU A 90 11.95 -18.45 -12.34
N VAL A 91 13.03 -17.83 -12.83
CA VAL A 91 14.37 -18.01 -12.28
C VAL A 91 14.45 -17.49 -10.83
N ILE A 92 13.95 -16.29 -10.59
CA ILE A 92 13.91 -15.68 -9.24
C ILE A 92 13.09 -16.56 -8.30
N ARG A 93 11.93 -17.08 -8.76
CA ARG A 93 11.12 -18.00 -7.97
C ARG A 93 11.91 -19.23 -7.54
N LYS A 94 12.58 -19.90 -8.47
CA LYS A 94 13.40 -21.08 -8.18
C LYS A 94 14.53 -20.80 -7.20
N ARG A 95 15.14 -19.60 -7.29
CA ARG A 95 16.20 -19.17 -6.35
C ARG A 95 15.65 -18.96 -4.94
N VAL A 96 14.52 -18.28 -4.81
CA VAL A 96 13.89 -18.00 -3.52
C VAL A 96 13.35 -19.29 -2.89
N ASP A 97 12.71 -20.17 -3.69
CA ASP A 97 12.19 -21.46 -3.23
C ASP A 97 13.31 -22.40 -2.74
N SER A 98 14.52 -22.34 -3.35
CA SER A 98 15.67 -23.16 -2.94
C SER A 98 16.15 -22.88 -1.52
N VAL A 99 15.82 -21.72 -0.95
CA VAL A 99 16.19 -21.31 0.42
C VAL A 99 15.15 -21.76 1.45
N GLY A 100 14.05 -22.35 1.02
CA GLY A 100 13.05 -22.95 1.91
C GLY A 100 12.07 -21.95 2.51
N VAL A 101 11.81 -20.83 1.84
CA VAL A 101 10.84 -19.84 2.28
C VAL A 101 9.41 -20.28 1.98
N ALA A 102 8.54 -20.16 2.96
CA ALA A 102 7.12 -20.40 2.78
C ALA A 102 6.46 -19.24 2.01
N GLU A 103 5.93 -19.53 0.82
CA GLU A 103 5.05 -18.66 0.05
C GLU A 103 5.59 -17.26 -0.33
N PRO A 104 6.71 -17.15 -1.07
CA PRO A 104 7.15 -15.86 -1.59
C PRO A 104 6.15 -15.32 -2.63
N VAL A 105 5.92 -14.02 -2.64
CA VAL A 105 5.13 -13.36 -3.69
C VAL A 105 6.07 -12.75 -4.70
N ILE A 106 6.06 -13.26 -5.94
CA ILE A 106 6.91 -12.77 -7.03
C ILE A 106 6.02 -12.39 -8.20
N GLN A 107 6.04 -11.11 -8.57
CA GLN A 107 5.15 -10.53 -9.58
C GLN A 107 5.87 -9.51 -10.45
N PRO A 108 5.63 -9.48 -11.76
CA PRO A 108 6.05 -8.37 -12.61
C PRO A 108 5.23 -7.12 -12.32
N VAL A 109 5.89 -5.94 -12.32
CA VAL A 109 5.28 -4.64 -11.96
C VAL A 109 5.60 -3.61 -13.02
N GLY A 110 5.01 -3.77 -14.20
CA GLY A 110 5.16 -2.82 -15.30
C GLY A 110 6.61 -2.56 -15.74
N GLY A 111 6.85 -2.34 -17.02
CA GLY A 111 8.19 -2.11 -17.55
C GLY A 111 9.09 -3.35 -17.40
N ASN A 112 10.29 -3.14 -16.88
CA ASN A 112 11.32 -4.16 -16.69
C ASN A 112 11.53 -4.56 -15.21
N ARG A 113 10.48 -4.43 -14.37
CA ARG A 113 10.60 -4.58 -12.90
C ARG A 113 9.83 -5.79 -12.35
N ILE A 114 10.39 -6.38 -11.30
CA ILE A 114 9.83 -7.53 -10.58
C ILE A 114 9.82 -7.21 -9.09
N ILE A 115 8.66 -7.34 -8.44
CA ILE A 115 8.53 -7.32 -6.98
C ILE A 115 8.75 -8.75 -6.45
N VAL A 116 9.61 -8.86 -5.44
CA VAL A 116 9.86 -10.08 -4.67
C VAL A 116 9.57 -9.79 -3.21
N GLN A 117 8.54 -10.40 -2.65
CA GLN A 117 8.18 -10.29 -1.24
C GLN A 117 8.46 -11.61 -0.55
N ILE A 118 9.26 -11.56 0.51
CA ILE A 118 9.70 -12.72 1.26
C ILE A 118 9.25 -12.53 2.72
N PRO A 119 8.15 -13.20 3.14
CA PRO A 119 7.64 -13.05 4.50
C PRO A 119 8.53 -13.75 5.53
N GLY A 120 8.59 -13.20 6.74
CA GLY A 120 9.25 -13.83 7.88
C GLY A 120 10.77 -13.89 7.84
N VAL A 121 11.42 -13.16 6.95
CA VAL A 121 12.90 -13.12 6.84
C VAL A 121 13.49 -12.34 8.00
N SER A 122 14.49 -12.92 8.66
CA SER A 122 15.28 -12.24 9.67
C SER A 122 16.31 -11.28 9.04
N GLU A 123 16.75 -10.26 9.78
CA GLU A 123 17.80 -9.34 9.30
C GLU A 123 19.10 -10.08 8.95
N GLY A 124 19.43 -11.19 9.63
CA GLY A 124 20.61 -12.00 9.32
C GLY A 124 20.55 -12.68 7.95
N ASP A 125 19.38 -13.15 7.55
CA ASP A 125 19.18 -13.87 6.29
C ASP A 125 19.02 -12.92 5.09
N LYS A 126 18.64 -11.68 5.33
CA LYS A 126 18.38 -10.65 4.32
C LYS A 126 19.54 -10.41 3.37
N ALA A 127 20.77 -10.37 3.91
CA ALA A 127 21.98 -10.20 3.10
C ALA A 127 22.22 -11.38 2.15
N SER A 128 21.82 -12.60 2.55
CA SER A 128 21.91 -13.78 1.70
C SER A 128 20.94 -13.70 0.54
N TYR A 129 19.66 -13.33 0.79
CA TYR A 129 18.66 -13.13 -0.27
C TYR A 129 19.07 -12.04 -1.25
N ARG A 130 19.60 -10.90 -0.75
CA ARG A 130 20.08 -9.81 -1.60
C ARG A 130 21.16 -10.33 -2.56
N ARG A 131 22.17 -11.03 -2.04
CA ARG A 131 23.24 -11.61 -2.88
C ARG A 131 22.72 -12.59 -3.92
N GLN A 132 21.75 -13.43 -3.57
CA GLN A 132 21.17 -14.41 -4.49
C GLN A 132 20.32 -13.77 -5.59
N LEU A 133 19.60 -12.69 -5.26
CA LEU A 133 18.74 -11.99 -6.20
C LEU A 133 19.58 -11.19 -7.21
N GLU A 134 20.65 -10.52 -6.77
CA GLU A 134 21.49 -9.66 -7.62
C GLU A 134 22.48 -10.45 -8.50
N ARG A 135 22.89 -11.66 -8.09
CA ARG A 135 23.83 -12.45 -8.86
C ARG A 135 23.20 -12.92 -10.18
N VAL A 136 23.85 -12.54 -11.28
CA VAL A 136 23.47 -13.01 -12.63
C VAL A 136 23.83 -14.47 -12.80
N ALA A 137 24.95 -14.87 -12.19
CA ALA A 137 25.60 -16.18 -12.34
C ALA A 137 25.93 -16.53 -13.79
N LYS A 138 26.45 -15.55 -14.51
CA LYS A 138 26.97 -15.78 -15.84
C LYS A 138 28.27 -16.60 -15.72
N LEU A 139 28.11 -17.92 -15.82
CA LEU A 139 29.23 -18.86 -15.81
C LEU A 139 29.86 -18.95 -17.20
N GLU A 140 31.15 -18.75 -17.26
CA GLU A 140 31.94 -18.84 -18.50
C GLU A 140 33.21 -19.63 -18.23
N PHE A 141 33.54 -20.55 -19.17
CA PHE A 141 34.78 -21.26 -19.15
C PHE A 141 35.64 -20.76 -20.31
N THR A 142 36.84 -20.27 -19.97
CA THR A 142 37.77 -19.74 -20.96
C THR A 142 39.21 -20.22 -20.70
N LEU A 143 40.03 -20.29 -21.72
CA LEU A 143 41.42 -20.67 -21.58
C LEU A 143 42.27 -19.50 -21.06
N VAL A 144 43.15 -19.78 -20.11
CA VAL A 144 44.16 -18.83 -19.66
C VAL A 144 45.31 -18.77 -20.70
N HIS A 145 45.85 -17.57 -20.90
CA HIS A 145 47.00 -17.38 -21.78
C HIS A 145 48.23 -18.13 -21.22
N GLU A 146 48.95 -18.86 -22.06
CA GLU A 146 50.09 -19.70 -21.63
C GLU A 146 51.15 -18.91 -20.86
N LYS A 147 51.41 -17.67 -21.29
CA LYS A 147 52.34 -16.73 -20.63
C LYS A 147 51.66 -15.71 -19.76
N SER A 148 50.53 -16.06 -19.15
CA SER A 148 49.77 -15.12 -18.29
C SER A 148 50.61 -14.54 -17.18
N ASP A 149 51.35 -15.38 -16.48
CA ASP A 149 52.16 -14.97 -15.31
C ASP A 149 53.38 -14.10 -15.73
N GLU A 150 53.97 -14.34 -16.91
CA GLU A 150 55.01 -13.51 -17.48
C GLU A 150 54.48 -12.11 -17.87
N LEU A 151 53.33 -12.07 -18.56
CA LEU A 151 52.67 -10.80 -18.97
C LEU A 151 52.27 -9.95 -17.79
N VAL A 152 51.74 -10.57 -16.74
CA VAL A 152 51.42 -9.90 -15.50
C VAL A 152 52.66 -9.41 -14.76
N GLY A 153 53.69 -10.24 -14.68
CA GLY A 153 54.99 -9.89 -14.04
C GLY A 153 55.71 -8.72 -14.72
N GLN A 154 55.66 -8.66 -16.06
CA GLN A 154 56.27 -7.58 -16.85
C GLN A 154 55.53 -6.23 -16.67
N ALA A 155 54.26 -6.24 -16.34
CA ALA A 155 53.47 -5.03 -16.18
C ALA A 155 53.81 -4.21 -14.92
N LYS A 156 54.62 -4.73 -13.96
CA LYS A 156 55.08 -4.03 -12.71
C LYS A 156 53.96 -3.20 -12.06
N GLY A 157 52.75 -3.74 -11.89
CA GLY A 157 51.62 -3.04 -11.26
C GLY A 157 50.79 -2.14 -12.20
N LYS A 158 51.15 -2.05 -13.49
CA LYS A 158 50.30 -1.44 -14.54
C LYS A 158 49.46 -2.50 -15.21
N THR A 159 48.43 -2.07 -15.94
CA THR A 159 47.61 -3.00 -16.72
C THR A 159 48.45 -3.68 -17.80
N PRO A 160 48.54 -5.03 -17.84
CA PRO A 160 49.33 -5.75 -18.85
C PRO A 160 48.84 -5.43 -20.26
N GLN A 161 49.71 -5.19 -21.20
CA GLN A 161 49.39 -5.13 -22.61
C GLN A 161 49.19 -6.55 -23.14
N VAL A 162 47.97 -6.87 -23.55
CA VAL A 162 47.57 -8.19 -24.00
C VAL A 162 47.09 -8.16 -25.46
N PRO A 163 47.25 -9.22 -26.23
CA PRO A 163 46.69 -9.35 -27.59
C PRO A 163 45.19 -9.11 -27.57
N ILE A 164 44.62 -8.63 -28.68
CA ILE A 164 43.20 -8.26 -28.82
C ILE A 164 42.23 -9.42 -28.46
N GLU A 165 42.66 -10.67 -28.67
CA GLU A 165 41.88 -11.87 -28.34
C GLU A 165 41.83 -12.18 -26.83
N TYR A 166 42.61 -11.49 -26.01
CA TYR A 166 42.70 -11.71 -24.57
C TYR A 166 42.26 -10.49 -23.77
N GLN A 167 41.94 -10.73 -22.52
CA GLN A 167 41.57 -9.71 -21.54
C GLN A 167 42.21 -10.03 -20.20
N VAL A 168 42.39 -8.99 -19.40
CA VAL A 168 42.88 -9.13 -18.04
C VAL A 168 41.68 -9.13 -17.09
N LEU A 169 41.55 -10.19 -16.32
CA LEU A 169 40.56 -10.30 -15.25
C LEU A 169 41.26 -10.48 -13.91
N LYS A 170 40.53 -10.40 -12.82
CA LYS A 170 41.05 -10.59 -11.46
C LYS A 170 40.69 -12.01 -10.99
N LEU A 171 41.71 -12.75 -10.56
CA LEU A 171 41.52 -14.01 -9.85
C LEU A 171 41.46 -13.69 -8.37
N ARG A 172 40.33 -13.99 -7.74
CA ARG A 172 40.15 -13.89 -6.28
C ARG A 172 40.60 -15.19 -5.61
N ASP A 173 41.66 -15.11 -4.83
CA ASP A 173 42.11 -16.22 -3.99
C ASP A 173 41.98 -15.82 -2.51
N ARG A 174 41.34 -16.67 -1.72
CA ARG A 174 41.10 -16.43 -0.30
C ARG A 174 42.08 -17.27 0.50
N LYS A 175 43.00 -16.62 1.16
CA LYS A 175 43.96 -17.30 2.04
C LYS A 175 43.25 -17.93 3.25
N PRO A 176 43.86 -18.93 3.90
CA PRO A 176 43.31 -19.57 5.10
C PRO A 176 43.04 -18.61 6.27
N ASN A 177 43.70 -17.45 6.28
CA ASN A 177 43.50 -16.39 7.27
C ASN A 177 42.26 -15.48 6.96
N GLY A 178 41.51 -15.75 5.88
CA GLY A 178 40.36 -14.96 5.47
C GLY A 178 40.68 -13.77 4.56
N GLU A 179 41.95 -13.44 4.33
CA GLU A 179 42.38 -12.35 3.46
C GLU A 179 42.14 -12.68 1.99
N VAL A 180 41.42 -11.79 1.27
CA VAL A 180 41.18 -11.93 -0.17
C VAL A 180 42.31 -11.27 -0.93
N VAL A 181 43.05 -12.06 -1.74
CA VAL A 181 44.08 -11.56 -2.62
C VAL A 181 43.58 -11.56 -4.04
N GLU A 182 43.60 -10.41 -4.67
CA GLU A 182 43.25 -10.25 -6.08
C GLU A 182 44.49 -10.28 -6.94
N THR A 183 44.63 -11.29 -7.80
CA THR A 183 45.75 -11.42 -8.73
C THR A 183 45.27 -11.24 -10.16
N PRO A 184 45.85 -10.36 -10.97
CA PRO A 184 45.49 -10.24 -12.37
C PRO A 184 45.86 -11.52 -13.13
N ILE A 185 44.98 -11.97 -14.02
CA ILE A 185 45.15 -13.15 -14.87
C ILE A 185 44.70 -12.83 -16.29
N VAL A 186 45.41 -13.31 -17.30
CA VAL A 186 45.13 -13.08 -18.70
C VAL A 186 44.33 -14.25 -19.26
N VAL A 187 43.10 -13.99 -19.69
CA VAL A 187 42.19 -15.00 -20.21
C VAL A 187 41.69 -14.65 -21.63
N LYS A 188 41.31 -15.64 -22.38
CA LYS A 188 40.76 -15.46 -23.74
C LYS A 188 39.39 -14.75 -23.65
N ARG A 189 39.16 -13.77 -24.55
CA ARG A 189 37.86 -13.03 -24.56
C ARG A 189 36.69 -13.89 -24.99
N ARG A 190 36.96 -14.87 -25.87
CA ARG A 190 35.92 -15.77 -26.36
C ARG A 190 35.59 -16.81 -25.30
N THR A 191 34.33 -16.86 -24.88
CA THR A 191 33.82 -17.90 -23.98
C THR A 191 33.76 -19.23 -24.77
N GLU A 192 34.42 -20.25 -24.27
CA GLU A 192 34.43 -21.58 -24.89
C GLU A 192 33.14 -22.33 -24.51
N ILE A 193 32.70 -22.23 -23.26
CA ILE A 193 31.45 -22.82 -22.77
C ILE A 193 30.77 -21.84 -21.80
N SER A 194 29.45 -21.69 -21.97
CA SER A 194 28.64 -20.79 -21.12
C SER A 194 27.77 -21.58 -20.16
N GLY A 195 27.22 -20.87 -19.14
CA GLY A 195 26.29 -21.43 -18.17
C GLY A 195 25.03 -22.10 -18.75
N LYS A 196 24.66 -21.78 -19.98
CA LYS A 196 23.55 -22.49 -20.71
C LYS A 196 23.80 -23.99 -20.87
N SER A 197 25.05 -24.43 -20.77
CA SER A 197 25.45 -25.84 -20.83
C SER A 197 25.30 -26.57 -19.49
N VAL A 198 24.99 -25.88 -18.40
CA VAL A 198 24.78 -26.45 -17.07
C VAL A 198 23.37 -27.09 -16.99
N ALA A 199 23.31 -28.34 -16.58
CA ALA A 199 22.07 -29.05 -16.31
C ALA A 199 21.69 -28.99 -14.84
N ASN A 200 22.70 -29.11 -13.94
CA ASN A 200 22.51 -29.11 -12.51
C ASN A 200 23.78 -28.60 -11.81
N ALA A 201 23.61 -28.03 -10.63
CA ALA A 201 24.71 -27.67 -9.75
C ALA A 201 24.29 -27.93 -8.29
N PHE A 202 25.21 -28.50 -7.51
CA PHE A 202 24.96 -28.80 -6.10
C PHE A 202 26.23 -28.73 -5.27
N ARG A 203 26.06 -28.47 -4.00
CA ARG A 203 27.16 -28.48 -3.04
C ARG A 203 27.64 -29.91 -2.75
N SER A 204 28.94 -30.06 -2.64
CA SER A 204 29.62 -31.30 -2.19
C SER A 204 30.78 -30.98 -1.27
N VAL A 205 31.50 -32.01 -0.85
CA VAL A 205 32.72 -31.89 0.01
C VAL A 205 33.83 -32.64 -0.70
N ASP A 206 35.00 -31.97 -0.81
CA ASP A 206 36.18 -32.61 -1.39
C ASP A 206 36.85 -33.62 -0.43
N GLN A 207 37.89 -34.31 -0.88
CA GLN A 207 38.60 -35.28 -0.06
C GLN A 207 39.28 -34.70 1.18
N LEU A 208 39.45 -33.39 1.26
CA LEU A 208 40.03 -32.65 2.38
C LEU A 208 38.95 -32.04 3.30
N GLY A 209 37.68 -32.37 3.10
CA GLY A 209 36.54 -31.84 3.91
C GLY A 209 36.13 -30.41 3.58
N ARG A 210 36.61 -29.82 2.48
CA ARG A 210 36.27 -28.47 2.05
C ARG A 210 35.02 -28.47 1.21
N SER A 211 34.15 -27.44 1.36
CA SER A 211 32.97 -27.28 0.54
C SER A 211 33.33 -26.91 -0.89
N VAL A 212 32.75 -27.63 -1.84
CA VAL A 212 32.91 -27.42 -3.27
C VAL A 212 31.57 -27.45 -3.97
N VAL A 213 31.50 -26.87 -5.18
CA VAL A 213 30.30 -26.93 -6.03
C VAL A 213 30.57 -27.86 -7.21
N ILE A 214 29.74 -28.88 -7.35
CA ILE A 214 29.77 -29.79 -8.51
C ILE A 214 28.77 -29.27 -9.54
N ILE A 215 29.24 -29.14 -10.80
CA ILE A 215 28.45 -28.78 -11.96
C ILE A 215 28.29 -30.00 -12.85
N GLU A 216 27.06 -30.30 -13.18
CA GLU A 216 26.71 -31.30 -14.20
C GLU A 216 26.26 -30.61 -15.48
N PHE A 217 26.86 -30.98 -16.59
CA PHE A 217 26.53 -30.43 -17.87
C PHE A 217 25.37 -31.20 -18.55
N ASN A 218 24.59 -30.51 -19.37
CA ASN A 218 23.64 -31.16 -20.28
C ASN A 218 24.39 -31.97 -21.35
N PRO A 219 23.71 -32.83 -22.12
CA PRO A 219 24.39 -33.72 -23.10
C PRO A 219 25.30 -32.98 -24.09
N ASP A 220 24.85 -31.84 -24.62
CA ASP A 220 25.61 -30.99 -25.55
C ASP A 220 26.83 -30.34 -24.82
N GLY A 221 26.63 -29.84 -23.62
CA GLY A 221 27.67 -29.27 -22.76
C GLY A 221 28.76 -30.29 -22.40
N ARG A 222 28.37 -31.53 -22.05
CA ARG A 222 29.33 -32.61 -21.74
C ARG A 222 30.25 -32.90 -22.92
N GLN A 223 29.67 -32.98 -24.12
CA GLN A 223 30.46 -33.24 -25.32
C GLN A 223 31.41 -32.07 -25.62
N LYS A 224 30.94 -30.85 -25.58
CA LYS A 224 31.76 -29.65 -25.80
C LYS A 224 32.86 -29.50 -24.73
N PHE A 225 32.53 -29.73 -23.45
CA PHE A 225 33.50 -29.65 -22.35
C PHE A 225 34.54 -30.75 -22.41
N GLY A 226 34.13 -31.98 -22.80
CA GLY A 226 35.00 -33.11 -23.05
C GLY A 226 36.02 -32.79 -24.15
N HIS A 227 35.59 -32.34 -25.31
CA HIS A 227 36.47 -31.96 -26.42
C HIS A 227 37.42 -30.78 -26.06
N LEU A 228 36.86 -29.74 -25.36
CA LEU A 228 37.66 -28.62 -24.93
C LEU A 228 38.82 -29.06 -23.99
N THR A 229 38.50 -29.91 -23.02
CA THR A 229 39.47 -30.38 -22.03
C THR A 229 40.50 -31.38 -22.67
N GLU A 230 40.05 -32.22 -23.58
CA GLU A 230 40.89 -33.16 -24.31
C GLU A 230 41.94 -32.45 -25.20
N GLN A 231 41.53 -31.38 -25.90
CA GLN A 231 42.42 -30.60 -26.77
C GLN A 231 43.40 -29.68 -26.02
N ASN A 232 43.15 -29.42 -24.73
CA ASN A 232 43.90 -28.45 -23.92
C ASN A 232 44.47 -29.03 -22.62
N ILE A 233 44.84 -30.30 -22.62
CA ILE A 233 45.52 -30.93 -21.48
C ILE A 233 46.83 -30.20 -21.18
N GLY A 234 47.10 -29.92 -19.92
CA GLY A 234 48.23 -29.15 -19.44
C GLY A 234 48.03 -27.64 -19.40
N ARG A 235 46.95 -27.08 -19.99
CA ARG A 235 46.62 -25.66 -19.93
C ARG A 235 45.72 -25.34 -18.75
N ARG A 236 45.71 -24.08 -18.34
CA ARG A 236 44.81 -23.59 -17.28
C ARG A 236 43.45 -23.20 -17.90
N LEU A 237 42.38 -23.65 -17.29
CA LEU A 237 41.01 -23.31 -17.65
C LEU A 237 40.43 -22.38 -16.56
N ALA A 238 40.18 -21.13 -16.92
CA ALA A 238 39.53 -20.19 -16.03
C ALA A 238 38.03 -20.44 -15.94
N VAL A 239 37.56 -20.56 -14.73
CA VAL A 239 36.13 -20.55 -14.40
C VAL A 239 35.76 -19.11 -14.01
N ILE A 240 35.03 -18.44 -14.87
CA ILE A 240 34.62 -17.04 -14.69
C ILE A 240 33.16 -17.00 -14.27
N LEU A 241 32.90 -16.25 -13.23
CA LEU A 241 31.56 -16.00 -12.74
C LEU A 241 31.35 -14.48 -12.66
N ASP A 242 30.34 -13.98 -13.36
CA ASP A 242 29.99 -12.53 -13.41
C ASP A 242 31.19 -11.61 -13.74
N GLY A 243 32.10 -12.07 -14.59
CA GLY A 243 33.27 -11.31 -15.05
C GLY A 243 34.48 -11.39 -14.13
N GLU A 244 34.45 -12.12 -13.03
CA GLU A 244 35.56 -12.38 -12.13
C GLU A 244 36.03 -13.83 -12.25
N VAL A 245 37.33 -14.07 -12.20
CA VAL A 245 37.85 -15.44 -12.23
C VAL A 245 37.79 -16.04 -10.83
N TYR A 246 36.98 -17.08 -10.71
CA TYR A 246 36.77 -17.79 -9.46
C TYR A 246 37.83 -18.84 -9.17
N SER A 247 38.25 -19.55 -10.22
CA SER A 247 39.35 -20.51 -10.18
C SER A 247 39.96 -20.70 -11.58
N ALA A 248 41.22 -21.13 -11.64
CA ALA A 248 41.90 -21.38 -12.90
C ALA A 248 42.76 -22.66 -12.81
N PRO A 249 42.16 -23.87 -12.63
CA PRO A 249 42.85 -25.12 -12.50
C PRO A 249 43.54 -25.54 -13.81
N VAL A 250 44.57 -26.37 -13.69
CA VAL A 250 45.20 -27.03 -14.85
C VAL A 250 44.39 -28.24 -15.25
N ILE A 251 44.08 -28.36 -16.55
CA ILE A 251 43.39 -29.52 -17.13
C ILE A 251 44.35 -30.72 -17.09
N ARG A 252 44.03 -31.74 -16.31
CA ARG A 252 44.85 -32.94 -16.17
C ARG A 252 44.46 -34.06 -17.09
N SER A 253 43.20 -34.13 -17.44
CA SER A 253 42.62 -35.15 -18.35
C SER A 253 41.34 -34.62 -19.02
N ALA A 254 40.88 -35.30 -20.05
CA ALA A 254 39.58 -35.00 -20.63
C ALA A 254 38.43 -35.26 -19.62
N ILE A 255 37.48 -34.31 -19.52
CA ILE A 255 36.37 -34.33 -18.53
C ILE A 255 35.04 -34.41 -19.31
N TYR A 256 34.52 -35.62 -19.45
CA TYR A 256 33.18 -35.86 -20.02
C TYR A 256 32.06 -36.02 -18.98
N GLY A 257 32.37 -35.76 -17.70
CA GLY A 257 31.45 -35.87 -16.59
C GLY A 257 31.08 -34.51 -15.95
N SER A 258 31.13 -34.49 -14.64
CA SER A 258 30.93 -33.29 -13.84
C SER A 258 32.23 -32.50 -13.66
N CYS A 259 32.11 -31.20 -13.49
CA CYS A 259 33.20 -30.27 -13.16
C CYS A 259 33.04 -29.82 -11.72
N GLU A 260 34.15 -29.82 -10.97
CA GLU A 260 34.21 -29.32 -9.60
C GLU A 260 34.74 -27.89 -9.60
N ILE A 261 33.99 -26.97 -8.97
CA ILE A 261 34.44 -25.62 -8.64
C ILE A 261 34.89 -25.60 -7.19
N SER A 262 36.19 -25.46 -6.99
CA SER A 262 36.79 -25.24 -5.67
C SER A 262 37.40 -23.84 -5.63
N GLY A 263 37.05 -23.04 -4.63
CA GLY A 263 37.60 -21.70 -4.41
C GLY A 263 38.09 -21.55 -2.99
N GLY A 264 39.40 -21.77 -2.74
CA GLY A 264 40.07 -21.51 -1.49
C GLY A 264 39.39 -22.06 -0.24
N SER A 265 38.81 -21.20 0.60
CA SER A 265 38.08 -21.52 1.83
C SER A 265 36.59 -21.18 1.70
N MET A 266 35.91 -21.76 0.72
CA MET A 266 34.46 -21.57 0.55
C MET A 266 33.69 -22.15 1.73
N SER A 267 32.85 -21.37 2.39
CA SER A 267 31.97 -21.86 3.44
C SER A 267 30.86 -22.74 2.88
N ALA A 268 30.23 -23.55 3.74
CA ALA A 268 29.13 -24.40 3.33
C ALA A 268 27.93 -23.58 2.78
N VAL A 269 27.68 -22.41 3.36
CA VAL A 269 26.61 -21.50 2.95
C VAL A 269 26.92 -20.88 1.59
N GLU A 270 28.17 -20.40 1.39
CA GLU A 270 28.60 -19.84 0.11
C GLU A 270 28.55 -20.87 -1.03
N ALA A 271 28.88 -22.13 -0.75
CA ALA A 271 28.80 -23.21 -1.74
C ALA A 271 27.33 -23.52 -2.13
N GLU A 272 26.43 -23.51 -1.16
CA GLU A 272 25.00 -23.73 -1.41
C GLU A 272 24.38 -22.57 -2.21
N GLU A 273 24.68 -21.33 -1.82
CA GLU A 273 24.26 -20.13 -2.55
C GLU A 273 24.76 -20.17 -4.00
N LEU A 274 26.04 -20.47 -4.21
CA LEU A 274 26.64 -20.57 -5.54
C LEU A 274 26.02 -21.68 -6.38
N ALA A 275 25.78 -22.84 -5.81
CA ALA A 275 25.13 -23.96 -6.50
C ALA A 275 23.70 -23.60 -6.94
N SER A 276 22.92 -22.96 -6.07
CA SER A 276 21.56 -22.53 -6.37
C SER A 276 21.52 -21.52 -7.55
N VAL A 277 22.43 -20.56 -7.54
CA VAL A 277 22.51 -19.51 -8.57
C VAL A 277 23.00 -20.07 -9.90
N LEU A 278 23.98 -20.98 -9.90
CA LEU A 278 24.49 -21.65 -11.09
C LEU A 278 23.47 -22.59 -11.74
N LYS A 279 22.60 -23.20 -10.95
CA LYS A 279 21.50 -24.03 -11.43
C LYS A 279 20.42 -23.20 -12.14
N ASN A 280 20.26 -21.94 -11.76
CA ASN A 280 19.23 -21.03 -12.29
C ASN A 280 19.86 -19.68 -12.68
N PRO A 281 20.65 -19.60 -13.78
CA PRO A 281 21.29 -18.35 -14.20
C PRO A 281 20.24 -17.37 -14.77
N LEU A 282 20.44 -16.07 -14.50
CA LEU A 282 19.68 -15.00 -15.14
C LEU A 282 20.31 -14.63 -16.49
N GLU A 283 19.50 -14.39 -17.50
CA GLU A 283 20.02 -13.93 -18.79
C GLU A 283 20.43 -12.46 -18.75
N ASN A 284 19.64 -11.64 -18.05
CA ASN A 284 19.87 -10.20 -17.90
C ASN A 284 20.29 -9.88 -16.47
N PRO A 285 21.24 -8.93 -16.25
CA PRO A 285 21.57 -8.43 -14.95
C PRO A 285 20.35 -7.82 -14.25
N VAL A 286 20.27 -8.00 -12.95
CA VAL A 286 19.20 -7.48 -12.09
C VAL A 286 19.84 -6.62 -11.03
N SER A 287 19.26 -5.46 -10.77
CA SER A 287 19.64 -4.56 -9.67
C SER A 287 18.48 -4.34 -8.72
N ILE A 288 18.75 -4.25 -7.43
CA ILE A 288 17.78 -3.88 -6.41
C ILE A 288 17.65 -2.36 -6.40
N VAL A 289 16.47 -1.86 -6.78
CA VAL A 289 16.19 -0.42 -6.86
C VAL A 289 15.30 0.11 -5.71
N ASP A 290 14.59 -0.79 -5.04
CA ASP A 290 13.83 -0.50 -3.82
C ASP A 290 13.90 -1.72 -2.90
N GLU A 291 14.10 -1.49 -1.61
CA GLU A 291 14.13 -2.52 -0.59
C GLU A 291 13.41 -2.04 0.65
N ARG A 292 12.41 -2.80 1.10
CA ARG A 292 11.62 -2.53 2.29
C ARG A 292 11.66 -3.72 3.22
N GLY A 293 12.16 -3.51 4.42
CA GLY A 293 12.24 -4.54 5.45
C GLY A 293 11.46 -4.13 6.69
N VAL A 294 10.61 -5.02 7.18
CA VAL A 294 9.82 -4.85 8.41
C VAL A 294 10.09 -6.02 9.34
N ASP A 295 10.55 -5.73 10.56
CA ASP A 295 10.73 -6.77 11.57
C ASP A 295 9.40 -7.45 11.89
N PRO A 296 9.34 -8.79 11.98
CA PRO A 296 8.11 -9.52 12.30
C PRO A 296 7.43 -9.08 13.60
N SER A 297 8.21 -8.62 14.60
CA SER A 297 7.67 -8.10 15.85
C SER A 297 6.89 -6.79 15.65
N LEU A 298 7.37 -5.92 14.76
CA LEU A 298 6.68 -4.69 14.38
C LEU A 298 5.39 -5.00 13.62
N GLY A 299 5.43 -5.95 12.69
CA GLY A 299 4.23 -6.42 11.98
C GLY A 299 3.17 -6.95 12.96
N ALA A 300 3.56 -7.86 13.87
CA ALA A 300 2.66 -8.42 14.87
C ALA A 300 2.06 -7.34 15.81
N SER A 301 2.88 -6.39 16.27
CA SER A 301 2.40 -5.29 17.11
C SER A 301 1.45 -4.36 16.33
N SER A 302 1.71 -4.10 15.05
CA SER A 302 0.85 -3.30 14.18
C SER A 302 -0.50 -3.96 13.93
N VAL A 303 -0.52 -5.28 13.75
CA VAL A 303 -1.76 -6.08 13.66
C VAL A 303 -2.56 -5.95 14.94
N GLN A 304 -1.93 -6.16 16.11
CA GLN A 304 -2.62 -6.10 17.39
C GLN A 304 -3.20 -4.72 17.68
N THR A 305 -2.42 -3.65 17.46
CA THR A 305 -2.88 -2.27 17.68
C THR A 305 -3.97 -1.89 16.67
N GLY A 306 -3.83 -2.27 15.40
CA GLY A 306 -4.83 -2.05 14.37
C GLY A 306 -6.16 -2.75 14.65
N PHE A 307 -6.13 -4.03 15.07
CA PHE A 307 -7.35 -4.74 15.48
C PHE A 307 -8.00 -4.11 16.70
N ARG A 308 -7.22 -3.70 17.71
CA ARG A 308 -7.76 -2.96 18.87
C ARG A 308 -8.44 -1.67 18.44
N ALA A 309 -7.78 -0.87 17.59
CA ALA A 309 -8.35 0.36 17.04
C ALA A 309 -9.63 0.07 16.24
N GLY A 310 -9.67 -0.99 15.44
CA GLY A 310 -10.85 -1.42 14.70
C GLY A 310 -12.04 -1.75 15.60
N TRP A 311 -11.84 -2.57 16.63
CA TRP A 311 -12.89 -2.89 17.60
C TRP A 311 -13.35 -1.66 18.39
N MET A 312 -12.43 -0.81 18.81
CA MET A 312 -12.77 0.42 19.53
C MET A 312 -13.53 1.40 18.62
N SER A 313 -13.15 1.52 17.34
CA SER A 313 -13.88 2.34 16.36
C SER A 313 -15.28 1.80 16.12
N LEU A 314 -15.41 0.49 15.94
CA LEU A 314 -16.71 -0.16 15.77
C LEU A 314 -17.61 0.08 17.00
N LEU A 315 -17.07 -0.10 18.20
CA LEU A 315 -17.81 0.13 19.44
C LEU A 315 -18.21 1.60 19.60
N ALA A 316 -17.28 2.53 19.36
CA ALA A 316 -17.53 3.96 19.51
C ALA A 316 -18.60 4.48 18.53
N VAL A 317 -18.47 4.11 17.25
CA VAL A 317 -19.45 4.47 16.21
C VAL A 317 -20.81 3.81 16.49
N SER A 318 -20.82 2.51 16.86
CA SER A 318 -22.05 1.79 17.18
C SER A 318 -22.76 2.42 18.38
N LEU A 319 -22.04 2.76 19.44
CA LEU A 319 -22.60 3.40 20.63
C LEU A 319 -23.19 4.78 20.29
N PHE A 320 -22.46 5.58 19.51
CA PHE A 320 -22.92 6.90 19.06
C PHE A 320 -24.24 6.80 18.27
N VAL A 321 -24.30 5.87 17.29
CA VAL A 321 -25.46 5.65 16.44
C VAL A 321 -26.65 5.08 17.23
N LEU A 322 -26.41 4.16 18.18
CA LEU A 322 -27.44 3.61 19.06
C LEU A 322 -28.04 4.66 19.97
N ILE A 323 -27.24 5.53 20.57
CA ILE A 323 -27.71 6.62 21.43
C ILE A 323 -28.57 7.59 20.61
N TYR A 324 -28.11 7.98 19.43
CA TYR A 324 -28.76 8.99 18.61
C TYR A 324 -30.05 8.49 17.93
N TYR A 325 -30.00 7.33 17.24
CA TYR A 325 -31.10 6.78 16.45
C TYR A 325 -31.90 5.69 17.14
N ARG A 326 -31.47 5.24 18.33
CA ARG A 326 -32.16 4.22 19.14
C ARG A 326 -32.46 2.94 18.33
N TRP A 327 -33.75 2.63 18.06
CA TRP A 327 -34.17 1.42 17.32
C TRP A 327 -33.61 1.39 15.88
N LEU A 328 -33.64 2.50 15.17
CA LEU A 328 -33.00 2.59 13.87
C LEU A 328 -31.47 2.47 13.97
N GLY A 329 -30.89 2.88 15.11
CA GLY A 329 -29.49 2.66 15.42
C GLY A 329 -29.13 1.17 15.46
N LEU A 330 -29.99 0.31 16.03
CA LEU A 330 -29.80 -1.15 15.99
C LEU A 330 -29.78 -1.68 14.56
N VAL A 331 -30.64 -1.17 13.71
CA VAL A 331 -30.69 -1.54 12.28
C VAL A 331 -29.37 -1.13 11.59
N ALA A 332 -28.88 0.10 11.85
CA ALA A 332 -27.64 0.57 11.28
C ALA A 332 -26.41 -0.24 11.78
N VAL A 333 -26.36 -0.57 13.07
CA VAL A 333 -25.27 -1.41 13.63
C VAL A 333 -25.31 -2.82 13.03
N GLY A 334 -26.50 -3.41 12.89
CA GLY A 334 -26.67 -4.69 12.18
C GLY A 334 -26.16 -4.62 10.73
N GLY A 335 -26.53 -3.56 10.01
CA GLY A 335 -26.00 -3.28 8.67
C GLY A 335 -24.48 -3.11 8.64
N LEU A 336 -23.92 -2.40 9.62
CA LEU A 336 -22.46 -2.20 9.75
C LEU A 336 -21.71 -3.52 9.99
N CYS A 337 -22.23 -4.41 10.83
CA CYS A 337 -21.64 -5.73 11.05
C CYS A 337 -21.65 -6.57 9.76
N ILE A 338 -22.75 -6.53 9.00
CA ILE A 338 -22.83 -7.23 7.71
C ILE A 338 -21.90 -6.58 6.69
N ASN A 339 -21.78 -5.25 6.67
CA ASN A 339 -20.83 -4.52 5.83
C ASN A 339 -19.39 -5.02 6.03
N ILE A 340 -18.94 -5.08 7.30
CA ILE A 340 -17.58 -5.56 7.64
C ILE A 340 -17.40 -7.01 7.20
N LEU A 341 -18.38 -7.88 7.47
CA LEU A 341 -18.34 -9.29 7.09
C LEU A 341 -18.24 -9.46 5.56
N VAL A 342 -19.05 -8.71 4.81
CA VAL A 342 -19.03 -8.75 3.35
C VAL A 342 -17.71 -8.23 2.80
N LEU A 343 -17.18 -7.12 3.34
CA LEU A 343 -15.88 -6.58 2.95
C LEU A 343 -14.75 -7.60 3.16
N LEU A 344 -14.68 -8.22 4.34
CA LEU A 344 -13.67 -9.23 4.64
C LEU A 344 -13.85 -10.49 3.77
N GLY A 345 -15.10 -10.90 3.52
CA GLY A 345 -15.41 -12.01 2.62
C GLY A 345 -14.99 -11.76 1.18
N LEU A 346 -15.22 -10.55 0.66
CA LEU A 346 -14.77 -10.15 -0.68
C LEU A 346 -13.23 -10.09 -0.79
N LEU A 347 -12.55 -9.55 0.23
CA LEU A 347 -11.08 -9.58 0.28
C LEU A 347 -10.53 -11.00 0.20
N ALA A 348 -11.13 -11.93 0.96
CA ALA A 348 -10.74 -13.34 0.94
C ALA A 348 -11.07 -14.02 -0.39
N GLN A 349 -12.24 -13.72 -0.97
CA GLN A 349 -12.72 -14.28 -2.24
C GLN A 349 -11.81 -13.92 -3.41
N PHE A 350 -11.42 -12.65 -3.51
CA PHE A 350 -10.54 -12.17 -4.59
C PHE A 350 -9.06 -12.39 -4.29
N GLY A 351 -8.72 -12.85 -3.08
CA GLY A 351 -7.35 -13.11 -2.69
C GLY A 351 -6.47 -11.85 -2.57
N PHE A 352 -7.09 -10.70 -2.35
CA PHE A 352 -6.36 -9.46 -2.13
C PHE A 352 -5.61 -9.47 -0.80
N THR A 353 -4.45 -8.83 -0.78
CA THR A 353 -3.62 -8.69 0.42
C THR A 353 -4.09 -7.52 1.27
N LEU A 354 -4.26 -7.75 2.57
CA LEU A 354 -4.53 -6.71 3.55
C LEU A 354 -3.21 -6.07 3.99
N THR A 355 -3.01 -4.79 3.66
CA THR A 355 -1.84 -3.99 4.04
C THR A 355 -2.15 -3.10 5.26
N LEU A 356 -1.14 -2.47 5.89
CA LEU A 356 -1.36 -1.51 6.99
C LEU A 356 -2.27 -0.35 6.58
N PRO A 357 -2.05 0.35 5.45
CA PRO A 357 -3.02 1.33 4.95
C PRO A 357 -4.38 0.71 4.61
N GLY A 358 -4.41 -0.54 4.13
CA GLY A 358 -5.66 -1.28 3.92
C GLY A 358 -6.44 -1.50 5.21
N LEU A 359 -5.76 -1.81 6.32
CA LEU A 359 -6.37 -1.91 7.65
C LEU A 359 -6.95 -0.55 8.10
N ALA A 360 -6.23 0.55 7.86
CA ALA A 360 -6.75 1.90 8.09
C ALA A 360 -7.98 2.20 7.21
N GLY A 361 -7.98 1.76 5.95
CA GLY A 361 -9.12 1.81 5.04
C GLY A 361 -10.34 1.03 5.57
N LEU A 362 -10.13 -0.14 6.16
CA LEU A 362 -11.17 -0.93 6.80
C LEU A 362 -11.81 -0.16 7.96
N ILE A 363 -11.01 0.48 8.81
CA ILE A 363 -11.50 1.30 9.93
C ILE A 363 -12.22 2.55 9.43
N LEU A 364 -11.71 3.19 8.38
CA LEU A 364 -12.38 4.31 7.71
C LEU A 364 -13.75 3.88 7.16
N THR A 365 -13.86 2.68 6.60
CA THR A 365 -15.14 2.13 6.10
C THR A 365 -16.17 1.90 7.21
N ILE A 366 -15.76 1.74 8.48
CA ILE A 366 -16.70 1.71 9.62
C ILE A 366 -17.42 3.07 9.74
N GLY A 367 -16.71 4.18 9.61
CA GLY A 367 -17.29 5.51 9.61
C GLY A 367 -18.21 5.75 8.40
N ILE A 368 -17.65 5.55 7.20
CA ILE A 368 -18.38 5.75 5.92
C ILE A 368 -19.57 4.81 5.80
N GLY A 369 -19.49 3.58 6.33
CA GLY A 369 -20.58 2.59 6.26
C GLY A 369 -21.86 2.99 6.99
N VAL A 370 -21.78 3.96 7.89
CA VAL A 370 -22.93 4.52 8.60
C VAL A 370 -23.54 5.72 7.87
N ASP A 371 -22.75 6.45 7.05
CA ASP A 371 -23.17 7.71 6.40
C ASP A 371 -24.45 7.56 5.58
N ALA A 372 -24.56 6.50 4.79
CA ALA A 372 -25.76 6.24 4.00
C ALA A 372 -27.00 6.02 4.89
N ASN A 373 -26.84 5.35 6.05
CA ASN A 373 -27.90 5.16 7.02
C ASN A 373 -28.32 6.48 7.69
N VAL A 374 -27.34 7.32 8.08
CA VAL A 374 -27.61 8.65 8.62
C VAL A 374 -28.42 9.48 7.63
N LEU A 375 -28.01 9.50 6.36
CA LEU A 375 -28.70 10.18 5.27
C LEU A 375 -30.17 9.76 5.16
N VAL A 376 -30.41 8.46 5.15
CA VAL A 376 -31.78 7.89 5.05
C VAL A 376 -32.58 8.17 6.31
N PHE A 377 -32.01 8.00 7.50
CA PHE A 377 -32.75 8.17 8.75
C PHE A 377 -33.15 9.62 9.01
N GLU A 378 -32.27 10.57 8.65
CA GLU A 378 -32.61 11.99 8.69
C GLU A 378 -33.77 12.30 7.70
N ARG A 379 -33.77 11.68 6.51
CA ARG A 379 -34.87 11.84 5.55
C ARG A 379 -36.16 11.18 6.02
N ILE A 380 -36.12 10.01 6.65
CA ILE A 380 -37.26 9.37 7.30
C ILE A 380 -37.84 10.29 8.38
N ARG A 381 -36.97 10.95 9.18
CA ARG A 381 -37.39 11.91 10.21
C ARG A 381 -38.15 13.10 9.60
N GLU A 382 -37.67 13.66 8.48
CA GLU A 382 -38.36 14.72 7.75
C GLU A 382 -39.74 14.27 7.25
N GLU A 383 -39.82 13.06 6.65
CA GLU A 383 -41.07 12.51 6.13
C GLU A 383 -42.11 12.20 7.23
N LEU A 384 -41.66 11.77 8.41
CA LEU A 384 -42.52 11.57 9.59
C LEU A 384 -43.07 12.89 10.13
N ALA A 385 -42.34 13.99 10.03
CA ALA A 385 -42.84 15.32 10.41
C ALA A 385 -43.96 15.82 9.49
N HIS A 386 -44.04 15.30 8.24
CA HIS A 386 -45.11 15.57 7.30
C HIS A 386 -46.34 14.64 7.46
N HIS A 387 -46.57 14.05 8.64
CA HIS A 387 -47.71 13.23 9.02
C HIS A 387 -47.88 11.92 8.23
N ARG A 388 -46.83 11.40 7.56
CA ARG A 388 -46.89 10.10 6.88
C ARG A 388 -46.93 8.93 7.88
N THR A 389 -47.41 7.78 7.40
CA THR A 389 -47.27 6.52 8.15
C THR A 389 -45.81 6.09 8.24
N GLY A 390 -45.46 5.24 9.21
CA GLY A 390 -44.08 4.78 9.37
C GLY A 390 -43.53 4.11 8.11
N LEU A 391 -44.33 3.26 7.46
CA LEU A 391 -43.92 2.54 6.25
C LEU A 391 -43.73 3.45 5.04
N GLU A 392 -44.65 4.42 4.86
CA GLU A 392 -44.58 5.43 3.80
C GLU A 392 -43.35 6.33 4.00
N ALA A 393 -43.08 6.75 5.25
CA ALA A 393 -41.92 7.56 5.58
C ALA A 393 -40.59 6.81 5.29
N VAL A 394 -40.52 5.53 5.63
CA VAL A 394 -39.35 4.69 5.32
C VAL A 394 -39.19 4.56 3.80
N SER A 395 -40.24 4.19 3.07
CA SER A 395 -40.16 4.03 1.62
C SER A 395 -39.77 5.33 0.90
N SER A 396 -40.38 6.46 1.26
CA SER A 396 -40.07 7.78 0.71
C SER A 396 -38.66 8.24 1.10
N GLY A 397 -38.25 8.01 2.35
CA GLY A 397 -36.92 8.36 2.84
C GLY A 397 -35.80 7.66 2.03
N PHE A 398 -35.91 6.35 1.81
CA PHE A 398 -34.95 5.60 0.98
C PHE A 398 -34.97 6.07 -0.47
N GLN A 399 -36.15 6.29 -1.07
CA GLN A 399 -36.31 6.72 -2.45
C GLN A 399 -35.66 8.10 -2.70
N ARG A 400 -35.87 9.06 -1.79
CA ARG A 400 -35.33 10.41 -1.91
C ARG A 400 -33.83 10.48 -1.59
N ALA A 401 -33.35 9.68 -0.64
CA ALA A 401 -31.94 9.64 -0.28
C ALA A 401 -31.06 8.89 -1.31
N PHE A 402 -31.67 8.00 -2.13
CA PHE A 402 -30.93 7.10 -3.03
C PHE A 402 -29.96 7.84 -3.97
N SER A 403 -30.42 8.91 -4.62
CA SER A 403 -29.62 9.70 -5.56
C SER A 403 -28.37 10.29 -4.87
N SER A 404 -28.58 10.94 -3.71
CA SER A 404 -27.48 11.57 -2.97
C SER A 404 -26.49 10.55 -2.43
N ILE A 405 -26.96 9.36 -1.99
CA ILE A 405 -26.11 8.25 -1.55
C ILE A 405 -25.25 7.75 -2.72
N LEU A 406 -25.87 7.57 -3.89
CA LEU A 406 -25.15 7.07 -5.06
C LEU A 406 -24.10 8.09 -5.53
N ASP A 407 -24.48 9.37 -5.65
CA ASP A 407 -23.59 10.45 -6.10
C ASP A 407 -22.35 10.59 -5.19
N ALA A 408 -22.55 10.55 -3.88
CA ALA A 408 -21.50 10.62 -2.88
C ALA A 408 -20.50 9.43 -2.96
N ASN A 409 -21.04 8.23 -3.11
CA ASN A 409 -20.21 7.03 -3.19
C ASN A 409 -19.48 6.91 -4.53
N VAL A 410 -20.08 7.35 -5.64
CA VAL A 410 -19.44 7.34 -6.97
C VAL A 410 -18.20 8.24 -6.97
N THR A 411 -18.23 9.42 -6.35
CA THR A 411 -17.04 10.30 -6.27
C THR A 411 -15.88 9.65 -5.49
N THR A 412 -16.20 8.96 -4.41
CA THR A 412 -15.19 8.24 -3.61
C THR A 412 -14.65 7.01 -4.37
N VAL A 413 -15.50 6.28 -5.09
CA VAL A 413 -15.07 5.16 -5.96
C VAL A 413 -14.16 5.65 -7.08
N ILE A 414 -14.46 6.81 -7.71
CA ILE A 414 -13.59 7.41 -8.73
C ILE A 414 -12.19 7.67 -8.16
N ALA A 415 -12.11 8.31 -6.99
CA ALA A 415 -10.84 8.57 -6.32
C ALA A 415 -10.08 7.27 -6.00
N ALA A 416 -10.78 6.28 -5.45
CA ALA A 416 -10.20 4.99 -5.11
C ALA A 416 -9.76 4.17 -6.34
N ALA A 417 -10.53 4.21 -7.44
CA ALA A 417 -10.17 3.53 -8.69
C ALA A 417 -8.90 4.12 -9.33
N ILE A 418 -8.76 5.44 -9.33
CA ILE A 418 -7.55 6.12 -9.82
C ILE A 418 -6.35 5.77 -8.92
N LEU A 419 -6.56 5.75 -7.62
CA LEU A 419 -5.55 5.35 -6.66
C LEU A 419 -5.13 3.88 -6.84
N PHE A 420 -6.06 2.99 -7.14
CA PHE A 420 -5.77 1.58 -7.46
C PHE A 420 -4.96 1.46 -8.76
N TRP A 421 -5.31 2.23 -9.79
CA TRP A 421 -4.64 2.19 -11.08
C TRP A 421 -3.22 2.77 -11.05
N GLN A 422 -3.01 3.88 -10.35
CA GLN A 422 -1.71 4.58 -10.29
C GLN A 422 -0.87 4.16 -9.08
N GLY A 423 -1.51 3.60 -8.05
CA GLY A 423 -0.85 3.19 -6.82
C GLY A 423 -0.04 1.91 -6.97
N SER A 424 0.86 1.70 -6.03
CA SER A 424 1.66 0.48 -5.91
C SER A 424 1.67 0.00 -4.46
N GLY A 425 1.82 -1.31 -4.28
CA GLY A 425 1.99 -1.94 -2.97
C GLY A 425 0.95 -1.53 -1.92
N PRO A 426 1.37 -0.89 -0.82
CA PRO A 426 0.48 -0.53 0.29
C PRO A 426 -0.67 0.39 -0.11
N VAL A 427 -0.45 1.32 -1.05
CA VAL A 427 -1.47 2.28 -1.51
C VAL A 427 -2.56 1.58 -2.32
N GLN A 428 -2.18 0.62 -3.16
CA GLN A 428 -3.12 -0.21 -3.91
C GLN A 428 -3.99 -1.06 -2.97
N GLY A 429 -3.40 -1.60 -1.90
CA GLY A 429 -4.14 -2.32 -0.85
C GLY A 429 -5.20 -1.45 -0.17
N PHE A 430 -4.86 -0.19 0.17
CA PHE A 430 -5.82 0.79 0.70
C PHE A 430 -6.96 1.06 -0.27
N ALA A 431 -6.64 1.35 -1.53
CA ALA A 431 -7.62 1.64 -2.58
C ALA A 431 -8.59 0.47 -2.80
N THR A 432 -8.07 -0.77 -2.78
CA THR A 432 -8.87 -1.99 -2.88
C THR A 432 -9.87 -2.11 -1.74
N VAL A 433 -9.41 -1.94 -0.49
CA VAL A 433 -10.27 -2.02 0.69
C VAL A 433 -11.33 -0.93 0.64
N LEU A 434 -10.98 0.30 0.24
CA LEU A 434 -11.90 1.41 0.13
C LEU A 434 -12.99 1.14 -0.94
N CYS A 435 -12.61 0.68 -2.15
CA CYS A 435 -13.57 0.31 -3.20
C CYS A 435 -14.53 -0.79 -2.72
N LEU A 436 -14.01 -1.90 -2.22
CA LEU A 436 -14.84 -3.01 -1.73
C LEU A 436 -15.70 -2.58 -0.54
N GLY A 437 -15.16 -1.72 0.34
CA GLY A 437 -15.87 -1.15 1.47
C GLY A 437 -17.07 -0.31 1.07
N ILE A 438 -16.94 0.50 0.02
CA ILE A 438 -18.06 1.30 -0.52
C ILE A 438 -19.13 0.37 -1.12
N PHE A 439 -18.78 -0.63 -1.92
CA PHE A 439 -19.75 -1.58 -2.45
C PHE A 439 -20.46 -2.35 -1.35
N SER A 440 -19.76 -2.83 -0.35
CA SER A 440 -20.35 -3.55 0.78
C SER A 440 -21.23 -2.63 1.64
N SER A 441 -20.86 -1.35 1.83
CA SER A 441 -21.66 -0.38 2.57
C SER A 441 -22.96 0.00 1.84
N LEU A 442 -22.91 0.16 0.52
CA LEU A 442 -24.09 0.38 -0.30
C LEU A 442 -25.08 -0.80 -0.20
N PHE A 443 -24.58 -2.04 -0.26
CA PHE A 443 -25.40 -3.23 -0.06
C PHE A 443 -26.00 -3.23 1.34
N ALA A 444 -25.21 -3.01 2.38
CA ALA A 444 -25.67 -2.99 3.76
C ALA A 444 -26.75 -1.90 4.00
N ALA A 445 -26.55 -0.70 3.47
CA ALA A 445 -27.49 0.40 3.63
C ALA A 445 -28.79 0.19 2.82
N LEU A 446 -28.67 -0.13 1.52
CA LEU A 446 -29.82 -0.16 0.60
C LEU A 446 -30.63 -1.47 0.67
N VAL A 447 -30.03 -2.57 1.12
CA VAL A 447 -30.70 -3.86 1.23
C VAL A 447 -30.97 -4.20 2.69
N VAL A 448 -29.93 -4.31 3.51
CA VAL A 448 -30.05 -4.79 4.89
C VAL A 448 -30.76 -3.76 5.78
N SER A 449 -30.25 -2.53 5.84
CA SER A 449 -30.81 -1.49 6.71
C SER A 449 -32.21 -1.07 6.24
N ARG A 450 -32.47 -1.07 4.94
CA ARG A 450 -33.80 -0.83 4.42
C ARG A 450 -34.82 -1.87 4.91
N THR A 451 -34.48 -3.14 4.80
CA THR A 451 -35.33 -4.25 5.27
C THR A 451 -35.58 -4.17 6.76
N GLY A 452 -34.53 -3.89 7.55
CA GLY A 452 -34.64 -3.69 9.00
C GLY A 452 -35.57 -2.52 9.35
N ALA A 453 -35.47 -1.39 8.64
CA ALA A 453 -36.30 -0.23 8.86
C ALA A 453 -37.77 -0.49 8.43
N GLU A 454 -38.03 -1.18 7.31
CA GLU A 454 -39.34 -1.59 6.86
C GLU A 454 -40.01 -2.56 7.86
N TRP A 455 -39.25 -3.55 8.34
CA TRP A 455 -39.70 -4.49 9.38
C TRP A 455 -40.06 -3.76 10.68
N LEU A 456 -39.23 -2.81 11.11
CA LEU A 456 -39.48 -1.98 12.29
C LEU A 456 -40.78 -1.14 12.13
N ALA A 457 -41.05 -0.64 10.91
CA ALA A 457 -42.24 0.14 10.56
C ALA A 457 -43.51 -0.71 10.61
N GLU A 458 -43.46 -1.96 10.13
CA GLU A 458 -44.63 -2.89 10.17
C GLU A 458 -44.98 -3.29 11.60
N HIS A 459 -43.99 -3.58 12.48
CA HIS A 459 -44.25 -4.19 13.78
C HIS A 459 -44.21 -3.21 14.97
N GLY A 460 -43.79 -1.93 14.76
CA GLY A 460 -43.46 -1.03 15.86
C GLY A 460 -44.24 0.28 15.96
N GLY A 461 -44.99 0.65 14.96
CA GLY A 461 -45.70 1.93 14.92
C GLY A 461 -44.78 3.17 14.99
N LYS A 462 -45.38 4.37 15.04
CA LYS A 462 -44.58 5.64 15.08
C LYS A 462 -43.69 5.80 16.30
N ALA A 463 -43.98 5.16 17.43
CA ALA A 463 -43.22 5.29 18.68
C ALA A 463 -41.78 4.75 18.57
N ARG A 464 -41.50 3.81 17.66
CA ARG A 464 -40.15 3.24 17.47
C ARG A 464 -39.21 4.10 16.62
N PHE A 465 -39.73 5.16 15.97
CA PHE A 465 -38.94 6.14 15.22
C PHE A 465 -38.49 7.36 16.01
N HIS A 466 -38.48 7.25 17.36
CA HIS A 466 -38.05 8.36 18.21
C HIS A 466 -36.52 8.48 18.14
N MET A 467 -36.03 9.57 17.57
CA MET A 467 -34.61 9.90 17.39
C MET A 467 -34.26 11.15 18.22
N MET A 468 -33.02 11.29 18.62
CA MET A 468 -32.56 12.52 19.25
C MET A 468 -32.64 13.67 18.25
N LYS A 469 -32.91 14.87 18.77
CA LYS A 469 -32.96 16.10 17.99
C LYS A 469 -31.75 16.94 18.35
N PHE A 470 -30.78 16.97 17.43
CA PHE A 470 -29.58 17.77 17.59
C PHE A 470 -29.59 18.90 16.56
N LEU A 471 -29.49 20.15 17.01
CA LEU A 471 -29.51 21.36 16.17
C LEU A 471 -30.79 21.54 15.30
N GLU A 472 -31.92 20.97 15.71
CA GLU A 472 -33.20 21.19 15.01
C GLU A 472 -33.68 22.64 15.24
N GLY A 473 -34.03 23.33 14.15
CA GLY A 473 -34.52 24.72 14.24
C GLY A 473 -33.43 25.80 14.34
N THR A 474 -32.16 25.47 14.10
CA THR A 474 -31.11 26.50 14.00
C THR A 474 -31.40 27.50 12.88
N LYS A 475 -31.11 28.77 13.12
CA LYS A 475 -31.28 29.87 12.17
C LYS A 475 -29.99 30.68 12.06
N ILE A 476 -28.87 29.99 11.83
CA ILE A 476 -27.56 30.63 11.72
C ILE A 476 -27.39 31.23 10.33
N ASN A 477 -26.92 32.46 10.26
CA ASN A 477 -26.62 33.08 8.97
C ASN A 477 -25.18 32.77 8.55
N PHE A 478 -24.95 31.58 7.97
CA PHE A 478 -23.63 31.13 7.56
C PHE A 478 -23.01 31.99 6.48
N LEU A 479 -23.81 32.47 5.52
CA LEU A 479 -23.31 33.27 4.40
C LEU A 479 -22.85 34.68 4.81
N SER A 480 -23.30 35.20 5.97
CA SER A 480 -22.78 36.44 6.50
C SER A 480 -21.35 36.28 7.06
N LEU A 481 -20.97 35.06 7.48
CA LEU A 481 -19.64 34.74 7.99
C LEU A 481 -18.62 34.41 6.89
N ARG A 482 -18.99 34.56 5.61
CA ARG A 482 -18.10 34.25 4.47
C ARG A 482 -16.78 35.01 4.50
N THR A 483 -16.80 36.31 4.85
CA THR A 483 -15.59 37.15 4.86
C THR A 483 -14.58 36.69 5.90
N PRO A 484 -14.93 36.53 7.20
CA PRO A 484 -13.99 35.98 8.17
C PRO A 484 -13.57 34.54 7.85
N ALA A 485 -14.46 33.73 7.25
CA ALA A 485 -14.13 32.37 6.85
C ALA A 485 -13.07 32.36 5.72
N PHE A 486 -13.25 33.16 4.68
CA PHE A 486 -12.23 33.30 3.62
C PHE A 486 -10.91 33.87 4.14
N ALA A 487 -10.95 34.83 5.08
CA ALA A 487 -9.76 35.37 5.73
C ALA A 487 -8.98 34.28 6.51
N LEU A 488 -9.70 33.49 7.32
CA LEU A 488 -9.09 32.36 8.06
C LEU A 488 -8.49 31.32 7.09
N SER A 489 -9.25 30.91 6.08
CA SER A 489 -8.78 29.97 5.06
C SER A 489 -7.57 30.52 4.30
N GLY A 490 -7.59 31.81 3.90
CA GLY A 490 -6.48 32.45 3.26
C GLY A 490 -5.23 32.49 4.15
N LEU A 491 -5.38 32.78 5.44
CA LEU A 491 -4.29 32.75 6.42
C LEU A 491 -3.67 31.35 6.52
N LEU A 492 -4.52 30.30 6.63
CA LEU A 492 -4.04 28.93 6.74
C LEU A 492 -3.35 28.45 5.44
N LEU A 493 -3.89 28.81 4.28
CA LEU A 493 -3.25 28.55 2.98
C LEU A 493 -1.88 29.20 2.87
N VAL A 494 -1.79 30.49 3.20
CA VAL A 494 -0.51 31.23 3.18
C VAL A 494 0.49 30.62 4.17
N ALA A 495 0.05 30.32 5.39
CA ALA A 495 0.90 29.67 6.40
C ALA A 495 1.40 28.30 5.92
N GLY A 496 0.52 27.50 5.28
CA GLY A 496 0.87 26.22 4.70
C GLY A 496 1.90 26.34 3.56
N VAL A 497 1.68 27.27 2.62
CA VAL A 497 2.61 27.52 1.51
C VAL A 497 3.97 28.00 2.03
N VAL A 498 3.97 28.90 3.01
CA VAL A 498 5.21 29.38 3.65
C VAL A 498 5.94 28.23 4.36
N ALA A 499 5.22 27.38 5.09
CA ALA A 499 5.81 26.23 5.77
C ALA A 499 6.45 25.25 4.77
N VAL A 500 5.76 24.96 3.66
CA VAL A 500 6.30 24.09 2.58
C VAL A 500 7.50 24.76 1.92
N GLY A 501 7.45 26.09 1.65
CA GLY A 501 8.55 26.84 1.07
C GLY A 501 9.81 26.86 1.94
N ILE A 502 9.66 27.05 3.25
CA ILE A 502 10.79 27.05 4.20
C ILE A 502 11.41 25.65 4.36
N LYS A 503 10.58 24.62 4.41
CA LYS A 503 11.03 23.24 4.58
C LYS A 503 11.55 22.61 3.29
N GLY A 504 11.09 23.08 2.14
CA GLY A 504 11.50 22.57 0.83
C GLY A 504 11.26 21.06 0.70
N GLU A 505 12.25 20.34 0.21
CA GLU A 505 12.18 18.87 0.02
C GLU A 505 12.04 18.05 1.32
N LYS A 506 12.34 18.67 2.49
CA LYS A 506 12.17 18.00 3.81
C LYS A 506 10.71 17.70 4.16
N VAL A 507 9.76 18.27 3.44
CA VAL A 507 8.33 17.91 3.57
C VAL A 507 8.05 16.53 2.96
N LEU A 508 8.86 16.12 1.98
CA LEU A 508 8.72 14.85 1.26
C LEU A 508 9.53 13.76 1.96
N GLY A 509 8.91 12.61 2.19
CA GLY A 509 9.58 11.42 2.72
C GLY A 509 10.48 10.74 1.69
N VAL A 510 11.20 9.72 2.12
CA VAL A 510 12.13 8.92 1.29
C VAL A 510 11.46 8.29 0.07
N ASP A 511 10.17 7.99 0.15
CA ASP A 511 9.39 7.49 -0.99
C ASP A 511 9.45 8.41 -2.23
N PHE A 512 9.68 9.71 -2.04
CA PHE A 512 9.68 10.70 -3.12
C PHE A 512 11.04 11.31 -3.41
N THR A 513 11.92 11.35 -2.42
CA THR A 513 13.25 11.95 -2.55
C THR A 513 14.35 10.92 -2.79
N GLY A 514 14.05 9.65 -2.49
CA GLY A 514 15.06 8.61 -2.38
C GLY A 514 15.83 8.70 -1.05
N GLY A 515 16.67 7.72 -0.78
CA GLY A 515 17.42 7.58 0.46
C GLY A 515 16.98 6.36 1.27
N ASP A 516 17.48 6.26 2.50
CA ASP A 516 17.13 5.21 3.44
C ASP A 516 16.39 5.82 4.65
N LEU A 517 15.28 5.22 5.05
CA LEU A 517 14.58 5.49 6.31
C LEU A 517 14.75 4.28 7.21
N VAL A 518 15.48 4.46 8.31
CA VAL A 518 15.72 3.39 9.28
C VAL A 518 15.03 3.73 10.59
N THR A 519 14.32 2.77 11.14
CA THR A 519 13.64 2.93 12.43
C THR A 519 14.24 1.97 13.45
N PHE A 520 14.56 2.50 14.61
CA PHE A 520 15.15 1.74 15.72
C PHE A 520 14.27 1.78 16.96
N SER A 521 14.13 0.64 17.65
CA SER A 521 13.80 0.61 19.05
C SER A 521 15.07 0.83 19.89
N PHE A 522 14.91 1.30 21.11
CA PHE A 522 16.02 1.53 22.04
C PHE A 522 15.60 1.23 23.48
N LYS A 523 16.57 0.88 24.32
CA LYS A 523 16.35 0.70 25.76
C LYS A 523 16.49 2.03 26.50
N ASN A 524 17.54 2.79 26.16
CA ASN A 524 17.82 4.08 26.76
C ASN A 524 17.81 5.16 25.68
N LYS A 525 17.09 6.25 25.94
CA LYS A 525 16.99 7.38 25.01
C LYS A 525 18.29 8.16 24.98
N VAL A 526 18.81 8.43 23.79
CA VAL A 526 19.97 9.28 23.54
C VAL A 526 19.48 10.64 23.04
N ASP A 527 20.12 11.71 23.43
CA ASP A 527 19.80 13.06 22.97
C ASP A 527 20.02 13.21 21.44
N ASP A 528 19.05 13.89 20.78
CA ASP A 528 19.09 14.12 19.31
C ASP A 528 20.38 14.80 18.86
N GLY A 529 20.88 15.74 19.64
CA GLY A 529 22.12 16.48 19.34
C GLY A 529 23.33 15.57 19.33
N LYS A 530 23.39 14.59 20.26
CA LYS A 530 24.47 13.59 20.31
C LYS A 530 24.40 12.64 19.11
N ILE A 531 23.22 12.21 18.72
CA ILE A 531 23.02 11.36 17.54
C ILE A 531 23.45 12.09 16.27
N ARG A 532 23.01 13.36 16.11
CA ARG A 532 23.41 14.19 14.96
C ARG A 532 24.93 14.40 14.92
N SER A 533 25.55 14.68 16.05
CA SER A 533 27.00 14.84 16.13
C SER A 533 27.76 13.56 15.82
N ALA A 534 27.24 12.39 16.24
CA ALA A 534 27.85 11.09 15.99
C ALA A 534 27.74 10.67 14.51
N LEU A 535 26.62 10.93 13.86
CA LEU A 535 26.37 10.56 12.46
C LEU A 535 26.89 11.62 11.47
N GLY A 536 27.00 12.90 11.90
CA GLY A 536 27.43 13.99 11.04
C GLY A 536 26.54 14.14 9.81
N ASN A 537 27.15 14.27 8.63
CA ASN A 537 26.43 14.43 7.35
C ASN A 537 25.71 13.15 6.85
N MET A 538 25.87 12.02 7.55
CA MET A 538 25.17 10.78 7.16
C MET A 538 23.68 10.84 7.48
N ALA A 539 23.27 11.56 8.52
CA ALA A 539 21.87 11.69 8.92
C ALA A 539 21.27 13.04 8.49
N GLU A 540 20.35 13.01 7.56
CA GLU A 540 19.60 14.17 7.09
C GLU A 540 18.52 14.58 8.10
N VAL A 541 17.82 13.59 8.66
CA VAL A 541 16.75 13.79 9.64
C VAL A 541 16.89 12.78 10.78
N VAL A 542 16.79 13.27 12.01
CA VAL A 542 16.78 12.47 13.24
C VAL A 542 15.53 12.85 14.00
N GLN A 543 14.63 11.92 14.23
CA GLN A 543 13.36 12.18 14.92
C GLN A 543 12.98 11.04 15.86
N TYR A 544 12.59 11.41 17.09
CA TYR A 544 11.89 10.48 17.96
C TYR A 544 10.39 10.52 17.70
N GLN A 545 9.79 9.36 17.49
CA GLN A 545 8.36 9.21 17.23
C GLN A 545 7.72 8.35 18.31
N ARG A 546 6.58 8.80 18.82
CA ARG A 546 5.79 8.09 19.84
C ARG A 546 4.34 8.01 19.40
N SER A 547 3.67 6.89 19.70
CA SER A 547 2.21 6.80 19.54
C SER A 547 1.51 7.69 20.59
N PRO A 548 0.39 8.38 20.25
CA PRO A 548 -0.31 9.28 21.17
C PRO A 548 -0.77 8.60 22.45
N VAL A 549 -1.20 7.34 22.40
CA VAL A 549 -1.64 6.57 23.57
C VAL A 549 -0.87 5.26 23.63
N GLY A 550 0.06 5.17 24.61
CA GLY A 550 0.68 3.92 25.05
C GLY A 550 1.46 3.17 23.97
N GLY A 551 2.51 3.75 23.43
CA GLY A 551 3.43 3.06 22.51
C GLY A 551 4.88 3.27 22.91
N GLU A 552 5.76 2.35 22.53
CA GLU A 552 7.19 2.52 22.65
C GLU A 552 7.63 3.69 21.74
N GLU A 553 8.48 4.55 22.30
CA GLU A 553 9.13 5.59 21.52
C GLU A 553 10.21 4.94 20.65
N VAL A 554 10.35 5.38 19.41
CA VAL A 554 11.36 4.87 18.49
C VAL A 554 12.12 6.02 17.86
N LEU A 555 13.34 5.72 17.41
CA LEU A 555 14.20 6.62 16.66
C LEU A 555 14.04 6.34 15.17
N SER A 556 13.66 7.34 14.39
CA SER A 556 13.66 7.31 12.93
C SER A 556 14.81 8.15 12.40
N LEU A 557 15.62 7.55 11.54
CA LEU A 557 16.76 8.17 10.87
C LEU A 557 16.54 8.18 9.38
N ARG A 558 16.72 9.33 8.73
CA ARG A 558 16.79 9.45 7.30
C ARG A 558 18.25 9.68 6.89
N THR A 559 18.74 8.88 5.96
CA THR A 559 20.11 8.93 5.47
C THR A 559 20.13 8.87 3.93
N GLY A 560 21.26 9.16 3.33
CA GLY A 560 21.46 8.93 1.89
C GLY A 560 21.32 7.46 1.52
N PHE A 561 21.01 7.19 0.26
CA PHE A 561 20.79 5.82 -0.25
C PHE A 561 22.00 4.90 0.05
N GLY A 562 21.72 3.75 0.65
CA GLY A 562 22.75 2.76 1.05
C GLY A 562 23.49 3.07 2.35
N SER A 563 23.17 4.19 3.03
CA SER A 563 23.89 4.60 4.25
C SER A 563 23.16 4.21 5.54
N GLY A 564 21.92 3.73 5.47
CA GLY A 564 21.09 3.45 6.63
C GLY A 564 21.64 2.34 7.53
N GLU A 565 22.10 1.22 6.95
CA GLU A 565 22.70 0.11 7.69
C GLU A 565 24.03 0.53 8.35
N ILE A 566 24.82 1.36 7.67
CA ILE A 566 26.10 1.89 8.18
C ILE A 566 25.83 2.83 9.36
N ALA A 567 24.81 3.70 9.24
CA ALA A 567 24.41 4.59 10.32
C ALA A 567 23.93 3.81 11.55
N GLY A 568 23.17 2.73 11.34
CA GLY A 568 22.72 1.83 12.41
C GLY A 568 23.89 1.14 13.14
N SER A 569 24.83 0.59 12.41
CA SER A 569 26.03 -0.04 12.97
C SER A 569 26.88 0.96 13.78
N LYS A 570 27.05 2.17 13.25
CA LYS A 570 27.78 3.26 13.92
C LYS A 570 27.10 3.72 15.21
N LEU A 571 25.76 3.80 15.22
CA LEU A 571 25.00 4.12 16.44
C LEU A 571 25.14 3.04 17.50
N ALA A 572 25.09 1.77 17.12
CA ALA A 572 25.25 0.65 18.04
C ALA A 572 26.67 0.62 18.64
N GLU A 573 27.69 1.00 17.87
CA GLU A 573 29.09 1.10 18.32
C GLU A 573 29.31 2.28 19.27
N ILE A 574 28.78 3.47 18.96
CA ILE A 574 29.00 4.70 19.75
C ILE A 574 28.14 4.70 21.02
N PHE A 575 26.92 4.14 20.96
CA PHE A 575 25.97 4.13 22.07
C PHE A 575 25.52 2.70 22.43
N PRO A 576 26.44 1.83 22.91
CA PRO A 576 26.10 0.43 23.20
C PRO A 576 25.02 0.29 24.28
N ASP A 577 25.00 1.18 25.26
CA ASP A 577 24.01 1.19 26.36
C ASP A 577 22.60 1.60 25.89
N ALA A 578 22.47 2.24 24.73
CA ALA A 578 21.19 2.61 24.18
C ALA A 578 20.41 1.39 23.67
N GLY A 579 21.11 0.31 23.29
CA GLY A 579 20.51 -0.93 22.86
C GLY A 579 19.67 -0.75 21.60
N PHE A 580 20.16 -0.01 20.61
CA PHE A 580 19.46 0.22 19.34
C PHE A 580 19.26 -1.12 18.60
N ARG A 581 18.00 -1.40 18.25
CA ARG A 581 17.61 -2.53 17.42
C ARG A 581 16.80 -2.02 16.22
N GLN A 582 17.21 -2.38 15.02
CA GLN A 582 16.53 -2.03 13.79
C GLN A 582 15.16 -2.74 13.73
N LEU A 583 14.09 -1.97 13.50
CA LEU A 583 12.72 -2.46 13.37
C LEU A 583 12.23 -2.40 11.92
N GLN A 584 12.69 -1.39 11.17
CA GLN A 584 12.27 -1.16 9.80
C GLN A 584 13.41 -0.51 9.01
N LEU A 585 13.54 -0.90 7.76
CA LEU A 585 14.40 -0.28 6.78
C LEU A 585 13.62 -0.11 5.48
N ASP A 586 13.47 1.13 5.05
CA ASP A 586 12.94 1.48 3.74
C ASP A 586 14.07 2.15 2.94
N LYS A 587 14.47 1.54 1.84
CA LYS A 587 15.59 1.98 1.00
C LYS A 587 15.10 2.17 -0.41
N VAL A 588 15.05 3.42 -0.84
CA VAL A 588 14.47 3.83 -2.13
C VAL A 588 15.53 4.52 -2.98
N ALA A 589 15.80 3.99 -4.17
CA ALA A 589 16.68 4.66 -5.12
C ALA A 589 16.03 5.96 -5.63
N GLY A 590 16.84 7.02 -5.83
CA GLY A 590 16.34 8.34 -6.23
C GLY A 590 15.50 8.31 -7.53
N VAL A 591 15.84 7.43 -8.48
CA VAL A 591 15.06 7.25 -9.72
C VAL A 591 13.66 6.73 -9.42
N VAL A 592 13.53 5.78 -8.50
CA VAL A 592 12.23 5.22 -8.07
C VAL A 592 11.42 6.28 -7.32
N GLY A 593 12.07 7.05 -6.42
CA GLY A 593 11.43 8.14 -5.70
C GLY A 593 10.85 9.22 -6.65
N ALA A 594 11.60 9.61 -7.68
CA ALA A 594 11.13 10.55 -8.70
C ALA A 594 9.91 10.00 -9.48
N GLU A 595 9.91 8.72 -9.83
CA GLU A 595 8.78 8.05 -10.50
C GLU A 595 7.54 7.98 -9.60
N LEU A 596 7.72 7.62 -8.32
CA LEU A 596 6.63 7.56 -7.35
C LEU A 596 6.02 8.96 -7.11
N LYS A 597 6.86 10.00 -7.04
CA LYS A 597 6.42 11.40 -6.96
C LYS A 597 5.57 11.79 -8.18
N GLN A 598 6.01 11.43 -9.39
CA GLN A 598 5.27 11.71 -10.61
C GLN A 598 3.92 10.95 -10.63
N LYS A 599 3.91 9.67 -10.29
CA LYS A 599 2.67 8.87 -10.21
C LYS A 599 1.69 9.42 -9.18
N ALA A 600 2.18 9.81 -8.00
CA ALA A 600 1.38 10.42 -6.95
C ALA A 600 0.73 11.73 -7.40
N LEU A 601 1.49 12.62 -8.03
CA LEU A 601 0.98 13.88 -8.58
C LEU A 601 -0.03 13.64 -9.70
N THR A 602 0.26 12.69 -10.60
CA THR A 602 -0.65 12.30 -11.68
C THR A 602 -1.96 11.75 -11.13
N ALA A 603 -1.89 10.87 -10.12
CA ALA A 603 -3.08 10.33 -9.46
C ALA A 603 -3.95 11.44 -8.84
N LEU A 604 -3.32 12.39 -8.14
CA LEU A 604 -4.02 13.52 -7.53
C LEU A 604 -4.71 14.40 -8.59
N ILE A 605 -3.99 14.76 -9.64
CA ILE A 605 -4.53 15.61 -10.74
C ILE A 605 -5.66 14.88 -11.47
N LEU A 606 -5.46 13.61 -11.83
CA LEU A 606 -6.50 12.81 -12.51
C LEU A 606 -7.73 12.62 -11.60
N GLY A 607 -7.52 12.41 -10.29
CA GLY A 607 -8.59 12.32 -9.32
C GLY A 607 -9.44 13.57 -9.27
N ILE A 608 -8.80 14.74 -9.15
CA ILE A 608 -9.48 16.03 -9.12
C ILE A 608 -10.23 16.29 -10.44
N ILE A 609 -9.60 16.02 -11.60
CA ILE A 609 -10.23 16.19 -12.92
C ILE A 609 -11.44 15.26 -13.07
N ALA A 610 -11.32 13.99 -12.71
CA ALA A 610 -12.41 13.03 -12.84
C ALA A 610 -13.60 13.38 -11.94
N ILE A 611 -13.34 13.80 -10.70
CA ILE A 611 -14.36 14.31 -9.79
C ILE A 611 -15.00 15.59 -10.36
N PHE A 612 -14.22 16.51 -10.94
CA PHE A 612 -14.75 17.72 -11.57
C PHE A 612 -15.65 17.38 -12.76
N LEU A 613 -15.23 16.49 -13.63
CA LEU A 613 -16.03 16.05 -14.77
C LEU A 613 -17.34 15.40 -14.32
N TYR A 614 -17.28 14.54 -13.31
CA TYR A 614 -18.48 13.91 -12.74
C TYR A 614 -19.43 14.95 -12.13
N THR A 615 -18.93 15.88 -11.31
CA THR A 615 -19.74 16.93 -10.69
C THR A 615 -20.32 17.91 -11.72
N THR A 616 -19.59 18.23 -12.78
CA THR A 616 -20.07 19.08 -13.89
C THR A 616 -21.19 18.38 -14.68
N TRP A 617 -21.06 17.07 -14.91
CA TRP A 617 -22.12 16.29 -15.56
C TRP A 617 -23.37 16.16 -14.69
N ARG A 618 -23.21 16.05 -13.39
CA ARG A 618 -24.29 15.79 -12.42
C ARG A 618 -25.00 17.06 -11.94
N PHE A 619 -24.26 18.17 -11.81
CA PHE A 619 -24.73 19.43 -11.28
C PHE A 619 -24.55 20.58 -12.29
N GLU A 620 -25.20 21.72 -12.05
CA GLU A 620 -24.97 22.93 -12.82
C GLU A 620 -23.53 23.46 -12.60
N THR A 621 -22.96 24.16 -13.59
CA THR A 621 -21.57 24.61 -13.58
C THR A 621 -21.18 25.40 -12.32
N ALA A 622 -22.07 26.23 -11.78
CA ALA A 622 -21.81 27.00 -10.56
C ALA A 622 -21.53 26.10 -9.34
N PHE A 623 -22.30 25.03 -9.22
CA PHE A 623 -22.10 24.02 -8.16
C PHE A 623 -20.82 23.22 -8.35
N ALA A 624 -20.51 22.83 -9.59
CA ALA A 624 -19.28 22.13 -9.91
C ALA A 624 -18.03 22.97 -9.59
N VAL A 625 -18.04 24.27 -9.93
CA VAL A 625 -16.96 25.20 -9.58
C VAL A 625 -16.85 25.36 -8.07
N GLY A 626 -17.98 25.53 -7.35
CA GLY A 626 -17.97 25.61 -5.89
C GLY A 626 -17.37 24.37 -5.23
N ALA A 627 -17.74 23.19 -5.72
CA ALA A 627 -17.25 21.92 -5.21
C ALA A 627 -15.75 21.75 -5.44
N ILE A 628 -15.24 22.06 -6.64
CA ILE A 628 -13.82 21.86 -6.95
C ILE A 628 -12.92 22.86 -6.22
N VAL A 629 -13.37 24.11 -6.05
CA VAL A 629 -12.61 25.11 -5.27
C VAL A 629 -12.53 24.69 -3.80
N ALA A 630 -13.62 24.20 -3.23
CA ALA A 630 -13.61 23.66 -1.87
C ALA A 630 -12.69 22.43 -1.76
N LEU A 631 -12.73 21.52 -2.72
CA LEU A 631 -11.86 20.34 -2.75
C LEU A 631 -10.37 20.74 -2.80
N LEU A 632 -9.99 21.67 -3.67
CA LEU A 632 -8.61 22.16 -3.76
C LEU A 632 -8.18 22.86 -2.46
N HIS A 633 -9.06 23.66 -1.88
CA HIS A 633 -8.86 24.29 -0.58
C HIS A 633 -8.58 23.23 0.51
N ASP A 634 -9.37 22.16 0.56
CA ASP A 634 -9.27 21.14 1.60
C ASP A 634 -7.97 20.34 1.47
N VAL A 635 -7.59 19.97 0.26
CA VAL A 635 -6.32 19.30 -0.01
C VAL A 635 -5.14 20.19 0.38
N LEU A 636 -5.14 21.46 -0.04
CA LEU A 636 -4.05 22.37 0.21
C LEU A 636 -3.90 22.73 1.71
N ILE A 637 -5.01 22.95 2.42
CA ILE A 637 -4.97 23.21 3.86
C ILE A 637 -4.53 21.97 4.62
N SER A 638 -5.03 20.78 4.26
CA SER A 638 -4.62 19.53 4.91
C SER A 638 -3.12 19.30 4.78
N LEU A 639 -2.56 19.49 3.57
CA LEU A 639 -1.12 19.42 3.31
C LEU A 639 -0.35 20.51 4.07
N GLY A 640 -0.87 21.73 4.10
CA GLY A 640 -0.26 22.86 4.80
C GLY A 640 -0.17 22.63 6.30
N ILE A 641 -1.25 22.21 6.95
CA ILE A 641 -1.28 21.90 8.39
C ILE A 641 -0.34 20.72 8.68
N PHE A 642 -0.35 19.69 7.86
CA PHE A 642 0.53 18.53 8.02
C PHE A 642 2.01 18.94 7.97
N ALA A 643 2.37 19.80 7.01
CA ALA A 643 3.71 20.38 6.91
C ALA A 643 4.05 21.28 8.13
N LEU A 644 3.12 22.10 8.62
CA LEU A 644 3.31 22.93 9.82
C LEU A 644 3.62 22.08 11.05
N LEU A 645 2.95 20.93 11.20
CA LEU A 645 3.18 19.98 12.28
C LEU A 645 4.53 19.24 12.19
N GLY A 646 5.31 19.48 11.14
CA GLY A 646 6.63 18.88 10.99
C GLY A 646 6.62 17.43 10.54
N ARG A 647 5.51 16.97 9.97
CA ARG A 647 5.38 15.61 9.45
C ARG A 647 5.86 15.52 8.01
N GLU A 648 6.39 14.35 7.62
CA GLU A 648 6.84 14.07 6.27
C GLU A 648 5.76 13.34 5.48
N LEU A 649 5.56 13.75 4.22
CA LEU A 649 4.63 13.09 3.30
C LEU A 649 5.26 11.81 2.76
N SER A 650 4.67 10.68 3.05
CA SER A 650 5.01 9.38 2.48
C SER A 650 3.98 8.92 1.44
N LEU A 651 4.30 7.88 0.70
CA LEU A 651 3.44 7.34 -0.36
C LEU A 651 2.02 6.97 0.13
N PRO A 652 1.81 6.32 1.29
CA PRO A 652 0.48 6.04 1.82
C PRO A 652 -0.39 7.28 2.03
N MET A 653 0.22 8.45 2.32
CA MET A 653 -0.52 9.69 2.57
C MET A 653 -1.17 10.27 1.32
N VAL A 654 -0.66 9.94 0.12
CA VAL A 654 -1.34 10.25 -1.14
C VAL A 654 -2.70 9.58 -1.19
N GLY A 655 -2.78 8.33 -0.70
CA GLY A 655 -4.04 7.63 -0.54
C GLY A 655 -5.01 8.32 0.42
N ALA A 656 -4.50 8.79 1.57
CA ALA A 656 -5.29 9.54 2.53
C ALA A 656 -5.81 10.86 1.95
N ILE A 657 -4.97 11.61 1.20
CA ILE A 657 -5.36 12.87 0.56
C ILE A 657 -6.47 12.65 -0.48
N LEU A 658 -6.36 11.61 -1.31
CA LEU A 658 -7.41 11.28 -2.28
C LEU A 658 -8.69 10.77 -1.61
N ALA A 659 -8.57 10.05 -0.48
CA ALA A 659 -9.72 9.67 0.32
C ALA A 659 -10.41 10.90 0.95
N VAL A 660 -9.65 11.86 1.46
CA VAL A 660 -10.16 13.16 1.94
C VAL A 660 -10.88 13.90 0.81
N ALA A 661 -10.29 13.93 -0.39
CA ALA A 661 -10.91 14.56 -1.57
C ALA A 661 -12.26 13.92 -1.91
N GLY A 662 -12.34 12.58 -1.91
CA GLY A 662 -13.60 11.86 -2.13
C GLY A 662 -14.63 12.07 -1.02
N TYR A 663 -14.17 12.17 0.23
CA TYR A 663 -15.04 12.36 1.39
C TYR A 663 -15.55 13.81 1.51
N SER A 664 -14.69 14.81 1.32
CA SER A 664 -15.06 16.23 1.42
C SER A 664 -16.17 16.60 0.44
N ILE A 665 -16.12 16.03 -0.77
CA ILE A 665 -17.15 16.31 -1.77
C ILE A 665 -18.51 15.69 -1.42
N ASN A 666 -18.54 14.64 -0.58
CA ASN A 666 -19.77 14.02 -0.10
C ASN A 666 -20.65 15.03 0.65
N ASP A 667 -20.10 15.74 1.65
CA ASP A 667 -20.81 16.76 2.40
C ASP A 667 -21.27 17.91 1.49
N THR A 668 -20.41 18.31 0.54
CA THR A 668 -20.73 19.35 -0.43
C THR A 668 -21.91 18.95 -1.33
N ILE A 669 -21.95 17.71 -1.83
CA ILE A 669 -23.05 17.17 -2.64
C ILE A 669 -24.37 17.21 -1.88
N VAL A 670 -24.35 16.79 -0.61
CA VAL A 670 -25.57 16.77 0.24
C VAL A 670 -26.16 18.17 0.41
N ILE A 671 -25.30 19.17 0.69
CA ILE A 671 -25.74 20.57 0.80
C ILE A 671 -26.25 21.10 -0.54
N PHE A 672 -25.56 20.82 -1.63
CA PHE A 672 -25.91 21.27 -2.98
C PHE A 672 -27.21 20.65 -3.49
N ASP A 673 -27.44 19.38 -3.19
CA ASP A 673 -28.70 18.72 -3.54
C ASP A 673 -29.89 19.38 -2.82
N ARG A 674 -29.70 19.76 -1.54
CA ARG A 674 -30.73 20.49 -0.79
C ARG A 674 -30.95 21.91 -1.31
N ILE A 675 -29.90 22.64 -1.63
CA ILE A 675 -30.01 23.99 -2.22
C ILE A 675 -30.76 23.91 -3.57
N ARG A 676 -30.43 22.93 -4.39
CA ARG A 676 -31.09 22.69 -5.69
C ARG A 676 -32.58 22.31 -5.52
N GLU A 677 -32.92 21.49 -4.52
CA GLU A 677 -34.30 21.13 -4.17
C GLU A 677 -35.12 22.39 -3.86
N TYR A 678 -34.59 23.32 -3.07
CA TYR A 678 -35.21 24.59 -2.74
C TYR A 678 -35.41 25.53 -3.96
N PHE A 679 -34.35 25.64 -4.80
CA PHE A 679 -34.45 26.47 -6.01
C PHE A 679 -35.48 25.92 -7.00
N ARG A 680 -35.61 24.59 -7.14
CA ARG A 680 -36.62 23.95 -8.01
C ARG A 680 -38.01 24.03 -7.41
N GLY A 681 -38.15 24.04 -6.10
CA GLY A 681 -39.43 24.16 -5.39
C GLY A 681 -40.05 25.55 -5.43
N GLY A 682 -39.42 26.53 -6.09
CA GLY A 682 -39.95 27.87 -6.27
C GLY A 682 -40.12 28.67 -4.97
N VAL A 683 -39.28 28.37 -3.95
CA VAL A 683 -39.32 29.10 -2.67
C VAL A 683 -38.96 30.56 -2.93
N SER A 684 -39.93 31.46 -2.72
CA SER A 684 -39.76 32.90 -2.89
C SER A 684 -38.81 33.47 -1.82
N GLY A 685 -37.78 34.22 -2.22
CA GLY A 685 -36.84 34.87 -1.31
C GLY A 685 -35.51 35.24 -1.96
N ASP A 686 -34.70 36.00 -1.21
CA ASP A 686 -33.32 36.26 -1.61
C ASP A 686 -32.54 34.94 -1.65
N ARG A 687 -31.73 34.76 -2.67
CA ARG A 687 -30.89 33.56 -2.88
C ARG A 687 -30.07 33.20 -1.64
N ALA A 688 -29.48 34.20 -0.99
CA ALA A 688 -28.70 33.99 0.20
C ALA A 688 -29.57 33.43 1.36
N GLY A 689 -30.80 33.93 1.51
CA GLY A 689 -31.73 33.45 2.50
C GLY A 689 -32.19 32.01 2.25
N VAL A 690 -32.45 31.66 0.99
CA VAL A 690 -32.79 30.30 0.57
C VAL A 690 -31.63 29.34 0.84
N MET A 691 -30.42 29.72 0.47
CA MET A 691 -29.22 28.90 0.71
C MET A 691 -28.92 28.72 2.20
N ASN A 692 -29.04 29.79 3.02
CA ASN A 692 -28.91 29.69 4.46
C ASN A 692 -29.93 28.71 5.07
N THR A 693 -31.16 28.73 4.58
CA THR A 693 -32.22 27.81 5.04
C THR A 693 -31.84 26.35 4.70
N ALA A 694 -31.35 26.08 3.49
CA ALA A 694 -30.92 24.78 3.06
C ALA A 694 -29.73 24.27 3.90
N ILE A 695 -28.73 25.14 4.16
CA ILE A 695 -27.56 24.79 4.99
C ILE A 695 -28.00 24.46 6.43
N ASN A 696 -28.87 25.27 7.06
CA ASN A 696 -29.36 24.99 8.41
C ASN A 696 -30.11 23.66 8.49
N GLN A 697 -30.88 23.29 7.48
CA GLN A 697 -31.60 22.02 7.46
C GLN A 697 -30.69 20.81 7.27
N THR A 698 -29.57 20.96 6.55
CA THR A 698 -28.60 19.89 6.36
C THR A 698 -27.54 19.83 7.47
N LEU A 699 -27.47 20.84 8.35
CA LEU A 699 -26.41 20.97 9.35
C LEU A 699 -26.33 19.77 10.29
N SER A 700 -27.47 19.33 10.85
CA SER A 700 -27.51 18.15 11.73
C SER A 700 -26.97 16.90 11.02
N ARG A 701 -27.38 16.70 9.77
CA ARG A 701 -26.94 15.58 8.94
C ARG A 701 -25.42 15.63 8.68
N THR A 702 -24.91 16.77 8.20
CA THR A 702 -23.48 16.96 7.90
C THR A 702 -22.62 16.74 9.15
N LEU A 703 -23.03 17.28 10.31
CA LEU A 703 -22.29 17.06 11.55
C LEU A 703 -22.35 15.62 12.07
N LEU A 704 -23.43 14.89 11.80
CA LEU A 704 -23.54 13.48 12.20
C LEU A 704 -22.70 12.57 11.29
N THR A 705 -22.74 12.75 9.96
CA THR A 705 -21.94 11.99 9.00
C THR A 705 -20.45 12.24 9.23
N SER A 706 -20.03 13.51 9.28
CA SER A 706 -18.64 13.85 9.57
C SER A 706 -18.22 13.42 10.98
N GLY A 707 -19.13 13.48 11.96
CA GLY A 707 -18.87 13.08 13.34
C GLY A 707 -18.63 11.58 13.50
N THR A 708 -19.39 10.72 12.80
CA THR A 708 -19.18 9.26 12.84
C THR A 708 -17.86 8.88 12.21
N THR A 709 -17.50 9.48 11.08
CA THR A 709 -16.22 9.22 10.40
C THR A 709 -15.06 9.82 11.18
N PHE A 710 -15.21 11.04 11.72
CA PHE A 710 -14.23 11.66 12.61
C PHE A 710 -13.96 10.78 13.83
N LEU A 711 -15.00 10.25 14.49
CA LEU A 711 -14.87 9.38 15.66
C LEU A 711 -14.10 8.09 15.32
N ALA A 712 -14.42 7.45 14.20
CA ALA A 712 -13.70 6.26 13.74
C ALA A 712 -12.21 6.55 13.50
N VAL A 713 -11.91 7.64 12.79
CA VAL A 713 -10.53 8.02 12.47
C VAL A 713 -9.79 8.58 13.69
N LEU A 714 -10.48 9.23 14.64
CA LEU A 714 -9.91 9.66 15.92
C LEU A 714 -9.43 8.46 16.75
N VAL A 715 -10.24 7.41 16.83
CA VAL A 715 -9.84 6.17 17.50
C VAL A 715 -8.65 5.53 16.77
N LEU A 716 -8.65 5.55 15.44
CA LEU A 716 -7.50 5.09 14.66
C LEU A 716 -6.24 5.91 14.94
N PHE A 717 -6.35 7.23 15.02
CA PHE A 717 -5.23 8.12 15.35
C PHE A 717 -4.66 7.85 16.74
N LEU A 718 -5.54 7.66 17.75
CA LEU A 718 -5.12 7.45 19.12
C LEU A 718 -4.56 6.04 19.38
N PHE A 719 -5.17 5.01 18.80
CA PHE A 719 -4.91 3.60 19.12
C PHE A 719 -4.37 2.77 17.96
N GLY A 720 -4.31 3.29 16.73
CA GLY A 720 -3.88 2.57 15.53
C GLY A 720 -2.37 2.30 15.44
N GLY A 721 -1.61 2.77 16.41
CA GLY A 721 -0.17 2.63 16.41
C GLY A 721 0.54 3.66 15.52
N ARG A 722 1.86 3.65 15.58
CA ARG A 722 2.70 4.70 14.99
C ARG A 722 2.63 4.76 13.46
N VAL A 723 2.69 3.60 12.81
CA VAL A 723 2.79 3.52 11.33
C VAL A 723 1.54 4.10 10.66
N ILE A 724 0.36 3.95 11.30
CA ILE A 724 -0.91 4.45 10.79
C ILE A 724 -1.22 5.87 11.28
N ASN A 725 -0.48 6.37 12.28
CA ASN A 725 -0.78 7.64 12.94
C ASN A 725 -0.78 8.83 11.97
N ASP A 726 0.23 8.97 11.14
CA ASP A 726 0.33 10.08 10.18
C ASP A 726 -0.76 10.00 9.10
N PHE A 727 -1.10 8.79 8.67
CA PHE A 727 -2.23 8.54 7.77
C PHE A 727 -3.56 8.97 8.40
N ALA A 728 -3.80 8.58 9.65
CA ALA A 728 -5.00 8.96 10.39
C ALA A 728 -5.05 10.47 10.67
N LEU A 729 -3.91 11.10 10.96
CA LEU A 729 -3.83 12.54 11.21
C LEU A 729 -4.27 13.36 9.99
N ILE A 730 -3.79 13.02 8.80
CA ILE A 730 -4.17 13.76 7.58
C ILE A 730 -5.66 13.55 7.24
N LEU A 731 -6.21 12.36 7.52
CA LEU A 731 -7.65 12.11 7.42
C LEU A 731 -8.45 12.95 8.41
N LEU A 732 -8.03 13.04 9.68
CA LEU A 732 -8.70 13.87 10.70
C LEU A 732 -8.74 15.34 10.28
N ILE A 733 -7.60 15.88 9.87
CA ILE A 733 -7.51 17.26 9.38
C ILE A 733 -8.45 17.44 8.19
N GLY A 734 -8.42 16.52 7.23
CA GLY A 734 -9.25 16.57 6.03
C GLY A 734 -10.75 16.50 6.30
N ILE A 735 -11.20 15.68 7.25
CA ILE A 735 -12.61 15.59 7.65
C ILE A 735 -13.08 16.92 8.27
N VAL A 736 -12.29 17.49 9.17
CA VAL A 736 -12.64 18.77 9.83
C VAL A 736 -12.67 19.91 8.81
N VAL A 737 -11.64 20.00 7.95
CA VAL A 737 -11.53 21.03 6.92
C VAL A 737 -12.62 20.86 5.86
N GLY A 738 -12.93 19.63 5.43
CA GLY A 738 -13.97 19.34 4.44
C GLY A 738 -15.38 19.68 4.93
N THR A 739 -15.66 19.37 6.21
CA THR A 739 -16.94 19.76 6.81
C THR A 739 -17.08 21.29 6.91
N TYR A 740 -15.99 21.97 7.25
CA TYR A 740 -15.96 23.44 7.28
C TYR A 740 -16.14 24.02 5.86
N SER A 741 -15.42 23.52 4.88
CA SER A 741 -15.37 24.08 3.53
C SER A 741 -16.68 23.91 2.78
N SER A 742 -17.42 22.83 2.99
CA SER A 742 -18.73 22.59 2.38
C SER A 742 -19.74 23.71 2.72
N ILE A 743 -19.67 24.22 3.93
CA ILE A 743 -20.55 25.29 4.44
C ILE A 743 -19.98 26.69 4.09
N PHE A 744 -18.70 26.95 4.39
CA PHE A 744 -18.14 28.29 4.39
C PHE A 744 -17.35 28.66 3.13
N ILE A 745 -17.00 27.67 2.27
CA ILE A 745 -16.27 27.92 1.02
C ILE A 745 -17.14 27.55 -0.18
N ALA A 746 -17.60 26.30 -0.28
CA ALA A 746 -18.36 25.82 -1.44
C ALA A 746 -19.67 26.60 -1.65
N SER A 747 -20.48 26.74 -0.59
CA SER A 747 -21.78 27.41 -0.68
C SER A 747 -21.67 28.90 -1.03
N PRO A 748 -20.79 29.74 -0.42
CA PRO A 748 -20.61 31.12 -0.86
C PRO A 748 -20.10 31.26 -2.31
N ILE A 749 -19.29 30.33 -2.80
CA ILE A 749 -18.83 30.36 -4.21
C ILE A 749 -19.98 30.14 -5.15
N VAL A 750 -20.91 29.21 -4.87
CA VAL A 750 -22.12 29.01 -5.67
C VAL A 750 -22.95 30.30 -5.72
N LEU A 751 -23.01 31.07 -4.63
CA LEU A 751 -23.72 32.35 -4.60
C LEU A 751 -23.07 33.39 -5.53
N LEU A 752 -21.74 33.41 -5.63
CA LEU A 752 -20.99 34.36 -6.48
C LEU A 752 -21.12 34.03 -7.98
N PHE A 753 -21.06 32.74 -8.35
CA PHE A 753 -21.06 32.31 -9.75
C PHE A 753 -22.44 31.94 -10.30
N GLY A 754 -23.45 31.76 -9.46
CA GLY A 754 -24.81 31.47 -9.89
C GLY A 754 -25.43 32.64 -10.65
N LYS A 755 -25.53 32.59 -11.99
CA LYS A 755 -26.24 33.57 -12.78
C LYS A 755 -27.72 33.64 -12.35
N THR A 756 -28.22 34.86 -12.18
CA THR A 756 -29.63 35.16 -12.13
C THR A 756 -30.26 34.81 -13.47
N LYS A 757 -30.84 33.62 -13.63
CA LYS A 757 -31.96 33.49 -14.54
C LYS A 757 -33.17 34.14 -13.85
N SER A 758 -33.45 35.39 -14.20
CA SER A 758 -34.70 36.11 -13.91
C SER A 758 -35.88 35.34 -14.52
#